data_6f65c8dadf2f5eaf441032fdc7d75a40
#
_entry.id   6f65c8dadf2f5eaf441032fdc7d75a40
#
_cell.length_a   1.000
_cell.length_b   1.000
_cell.length_c   1.000
_cell.angle_alpha   90.00
_cell.angle_beta   90.00
_cell.angle_gamma   90.00
#
_symmetry.space_group_name_H-M   'P 1'
#
loop_
_entity.id
_entity.type
_entity.pdbx_description
1 polymer ?
#
loop_
_entity_poly.entity_id
_entity_poly.type
_entity_poly.pdbx_seq_one_letter_code
_entity_poly.pdbx_strand_id
1 'polypeptide(L)'
;MKSKADIVSALALWDDTNAQMASLTPKQRSILNCMTEENLFGSTLSNPQELNMPEIDDRSSAKSGPQNSTNKFKSNLSDSIKTEVKLTKLDTGRDFLDWLDRMETGIQAQKNSHFTVYYERVCELSHSTDLLLEQVENNLQVLGYLKEQNSSASTKSNNLHSVCDNLMTKMSSLNELKSVIESKEALFKDADKIVAQTANHLLNSENLTKLLDEIDVCLKFFRAHPTYKDSSKYDVKCRAAASKILVYVKDSFRSALERNVDIHSQSAVGDRESTSFDLFYGRLKMIAPRFHGIMLHLSNGAVPISKSALKEDFESTLQENLNIFIASRQTLVFQSLQFTLEDSVKKFERDHCSLVRSASVSLFHLLRDEESLMLEFFPDLANIGSAAQDYFDSICVIFYDHLRPKIVKLHHLETLGEISSILKVELMEHTSVSSNTETPSSTAFNASITQLWQDVQERLVYRAYIFIKTDINDFSPHDGDLLYPEKLEMMLSIGKEDSTAKSDSPADIHGMWYPTIRRTLMCLSKIYRSVEKAIFQEVAHEALKACIDSVVHASNMIKLRKTKFDGQLFLIKHLLILREQITPFNIIHSSSETSLDFSHYRRQQSLNNLVANALPEVKELHMDYRREVDRLLKMTCEGFIHEASHNVVGGLVLPMELLKTTKPATLNQKVNEAMKHMKKVVPLVQEKMSLYLANKETEFILYKPIRVSILETFSKFSKLIEENFDEQELTVIGCSNMEVLAVTLSSLSIAK
;
A
#
# COMPACT_ATOMS: atom_id res chain seq x y z
N MET A 1 16.64 -4.66 16.31
CA MET A 1 17.94 -4.20 15.77
C MET A 1 17.97 -4.47 14.28
N LYS A 2 17.80 -3.44 13.44
CA LYS A 2 18.01 -3.60 12.01
C LYS A 2 19.49 -3.69 11.73
N SER A 3 19.92 -4.74 11.05
CA SER A 3 21.29 -5.06 10.71
C SER A 3 21.93 -3.92 9.89
N LYS A 4 23.26 -3.77 9.99
CA LYS A 4 24.05 -2.87 9.13
C LYS A 4 23.77 -3.13 7.63
N ALA A 5 23.39 -4.35 7.28
CA ALA A 5 22.96 -4.75 5.94
C ALA A 5 21.65 -4.06 5.50
N ASP A 6 20.68 -3.84 6.42
CA ASP A 6 19.41 -3.18 6.12
C ASP A 6 19.58 -1.69 5.83
N ILE A 7 20.58 -1.05 6.47
CA ILE A 7 20.92 0.36 6.25
C ILE A 7 21.61 0.52 4.89
N VAL A 8 22.52 -0.39 4.54
CA VAL A 8 23.21 -0.37 3.25
C VAL A 8 22.22 -0.64 2.10
N SER A 9 21.27 -1.55 2.27
CA SER A 9 20.22 -1.80 1.27
C SER A 9 19.26 -0.62 1.11
N ALA A 10 18.96 0.11 2.20
CA ALA A 10 18.16 1.33 2.15
C ALA A 10 18.89 2.51 1.48
N LEU A 11 20.21 2.60 1.64
CA LEU A 11 21.05 3.59 0.96
C LEU A 11 21.22 3.28 -0.54
N ALA A 12 21.35 2.01 -0.92
CA ALA A 12 21.38 1.60 -2.32
C ALA A 12 20.07 1.96 -3.07
N LEU A 13 18.93 1.92 -2.38
CA LEU A 13 17.64 2.40 -2.92
C LEU A 13 17.58 3.91 -3.12
N TRP A 14 18.44 4.71 -2.47
CA TRP A 14 18.55 6.15 -2.71
C TRP A 14 19.39 6.47 -3.95
N ASP A 15 20.39 5.65 -4.24
CA ASP A 15 21.23 5.80 -5.42
C ASP A 15 20.50 5.45 -6.72
N ASP A 16 19.58 4.47 -6.68
CA ASP A 16 18.79 4.05 -7.86
C ASP A 16 17.74 5.09 -8.30
N THR A 17 17.38 6.04 -7.45
CA THR A 17 16.35 7.05 -7.77
C THR A 17 16.88 8.30 -8.47
N ASN A 18 18.14 8.36 -8.87
CA ASN A 18 18.78 9.47 -9.63
C ASN A 18 18.53 10.89 -9.07
N ALA A 19 18.18 11.01 -7.79
CA ALA A 19 17.88 12.27 -7.16
C ALA A 19 18.94 12.64 -6.10
N GLN A 20 20.16 12.90 -6.54
CA GLN A 20 21.25 13.38 -5.66
C GLN A 20 20.93 14.69 -4.91
N MET A 21 19.83 15.35 -5.24
CA MET A 21 19.38 16.61 -4.65
C MET A 21 17.91 16.60 -4.22
N ALA A 22 17.22 15.43 -4.24
CA ALA A 22 15.83 15.36 -3.83
C ALA A 22 15.70 15.35 -2.30
N SER A 23 14.69 16.04 -1.78
CA SER A 23 14.34 15.97 -0.37
C SER A 23 13.98 14.55 0.04
N LEU A 24 14.40 14.15 1.23
CA LEU A 24 14.12 12.81 1.78
C LEU A 24 12.61 12.47 1.72
N THR A 25 12.31 11.29 1.27
CA THR A 25 10.92 10.78 1.26
C THR A 25 10.36 10.68 2.69
N PRO A 26 9.03 10.74 2.89
CA PRO A 26 8.43 10.62 4.22
C PRO A 26 8.85 9.35 4.98
N LYS A 27 9.05 8.23 4.26
CA LYS A 27 9.55 6.98 4.85
C LYS A 27 11.00 7.07 5.30
N GLN A 28 11.85 7.74 4.54
CA GLN A 28 13.25 7.95 4.89
C GLN A 28 13.41 8.91 6.07
N ARG A 29 12.57 9.97 6.14
CA ARG A 29 12.49 10.86 7.32
C ARG A 29 12.03 10.11 8.56
N SER A 30 11.02 9.25 8.44
CA SER A 30 10.53 8.43 9.55
C SER A 30 11.62 7.48 10.08
N ILE A 31 12.40 6.85 9.19
CA ILE A 31 13.51 5.98 9.57
C ILE A 31 14.60 6.77 10.28
N LEU A 32 14.99 7.94 9.76
CA LEU A 32 15.99 8.81 10.38
C LEU A 32 15.54 9.36 11.73
N ASN A 33 14.27 9.78 11.85
CA ASN A 33 13.70 10.20 13.12
C ASN A 33 13.68 9.07 14.15
N CYS A 34 13.32 7.85 13.74
CA CYS A 34 13.38 6.67 14.58
C CYS A 34 14.81 6.37 15.05
N MET A 35 15.81 6.50 14.17
CA MET A 35 17.23 6.35 14.51
C MET A 35 17.74 7.43 15.47
N THR A 36 17.17 8.65 15.41
CA THR A 36 17.52 9.74 16.33
C THR A 36 16.79 9.68 17.66
N GLU A 37 15.53 9.21 17.67
CA GLU A 37 14.70 9.09 18.87
C GLU A 37 15.06 7.87 19.72
N GLU A 38 15.43 6.72 19.12
CA GLU A 38 15.75 5.48 19.84
C GLU A 38 17.15 5.43 20.47
N ASN A 39 17.92 6.52 20.45
CA ASN A 39 19.28 6.53 21.02
C ASN A 39 20.14 5.32 20.59
N LEU A 40 19.99 4.85 19.34
CA LEU A 40 20.74 3.72 18.80
C LEU A 40 22.27 3.88 18.97
N PHE A 41 22.73 5.12 19.05
CA PHE A 41 24.14 5.43 19.33
C PHE A 41 24.46 5.50 20.82
N GLY A 42 23.47 5.80 21.66
CA GLY A 42 23.63 5.81 23.11
C GLY A 42 23.72 4.39 23.71
N SER A 43 23.00 3.44 23.17
CA SER A 43 22.99 2.05 23.65
C SER A 43 24.20 1.23 23.18
N THR A 44 24.80 1.56 22.02
CA THR A 44 26.03 0.90 21.53
C THR A 44 27.30 1.42 22.20
N LEU A 45 27.27 2.64 22.76
CA LEU A 45 28.40 3.22 23.51
C LEU A 45 28.35 2.89 25.01
N SER A 46 27.21 2.48 25.55
CA SER A 46 27.02 2.18 26.97
C SER A 46 27.15 0.69 27.34
N ASN A 47 27.28 -0.22 26.38
CA ASN A 47 27.50 -1.64 26.65
C ASN A 47 28.70 -2.16 25.85
N PRO A 48 29.90 -2.12 26.41
CA PRO A 48 30.85 -3.20 26.13
C PRO A 48 30.18 -4.46 26.68
N GLN A 49 29.98 -5.47 25.83
CA GLN A 49 29.44 -6.77 26.23
C GLN A 49 30.01 -7.14 27.58
N GLU A 50 29.15 -7.33 28.57
CA GLU A 50 29.46 -8.01 29.78
C GLU A 50 29.96 -9.40 29.40
N LEU A 51 31.27 -9.57 29.36
CA LEU A 51 31.88 -10.86 29.57
C LEU A 51 31.44 -11.25 30.99
N ASN A 52 30.59 -12.27 31.08
CA ASN A 52 30.20 -12.92 32.32
C ASN A 52 31.47 -13.35 33.06
N MET A 53 32.01 -12.46 33.88
CA MET A 53 32.96 -12.80 34.93
C MET A 53 32.13 -13.12 36.18
N PRO A 54 32.38 -14.21 36.86
CA PRO A 54 31.67 -14.52 38.09
C PRO A 54 31.87 -13.39 39.09
N GLU A 55 30.78 -12.96 39.72
CA GLU A 55 30.78 -12.03 40.84
C GLU A 55 31.70 -12.56 41.92
N ILE A 56 32.83 -11.93 42.13
CA ILE A 56 33.65 -12.11 43.32
C ILE A 56 33.09 -11.12 44.35
N ASP A 57 32.49 -11.69 45.41
CA ASP A 57 32.04 -10.98 46.59
C ASP A 57 33.22 -10.22 47.25
N ASP A 58 33.43 -8.97 46.89
CA ASP A 58 34.34 -8.06 47.55
C ASP A 58 33.74 -7.52 48.84
N ARG A 59 33.77 -8.35 49.88
CA ARG A 59 33.70 -7.86 51.24
C ARG A 59 35.09 -7.84 51.86
N SER A 60 35.86 -6.84 51.58
CA SER A 60 36.79 -6.24 52.54
C SER A 60 37.44 -4.94 52.00
N SER A 61 37.01 -3.87 52.57
CA SER A 61 37.74 -2.62 52.89
C SER A 61 39.06 -2.32 52.11
N ALA A 62 38.96 -1.37 51.19
CA ALA A 62 39.99 -0.34 51.07
C ALA A 62 39.38 0.95 50.55
N LYS A 63 39.38 1.96 51.38
CA LYS A 63 39.05 3.35 51.05
C LYS A 63 40.10 3.96 50.15
N SER A 64 39.59 4.87 49.28
CA SER A 64 40.32 5.93 48.59
C SER A 64 40.95 5.58 47.23
N GLY A 65 40.23 6.01 46.19
CA GLY A 65 40.76 6.29 44.88
C GLY A 65 39.74 7.05 44.02
N PRO A 66 40.13 7.95 43.18
CA PRO A 66 39.28 9.04 42.63
C PRO A 66 38.30 8.53 41.56
N GLN A 67 37.07 8.26 41.99
CA GLN A 67 35.98 7.83 41.09
C GLN A 67 35.32 8.95 40.27
N ASN A 68 35.84 10.18 40.28
CA ASN A 68 35.12 11.32 39.71
C ASN A 68 35.64 11.89 38.39
N SER A 69 36.68 11.36 37.75
CA SER A 69 37.18 11.92 36.50
C SER A 69 36.66 11.20 35.22
N THR A 70 36.30 9.94 35.31
CA THR A 70 35.87 9.16 34.12
C THR A 70 34.40 9.33 33.74
N ASN A 71 33.53 9.63 34.73
CA ASN A 71 32.11 9.85 34.45
C ASN A 71 31.81 11.25 33.87
N LYS A 72 32.64 12.25 34.17
CA LYS A 72 32.47 13.59 33.58
C LYS A 72 32.87 13.66 32.09
N PHE A 73 33.86 12.85 31.68
CA PHE A 73 34.23 12.79 30.26
C PHE A 73 33.20 12.00 29.42
N LYS A 74 32.57 10.96 30.00
CA LYS A 74 31.52 10.19 29.30
C LYS A 74 30.24 10.98 29.08
N SER A 75 29.85 11.84 30.03
CA SER A 75 28.65 12.66 29.89
C SER A 75 28.82 13.77 28.85
N ASN A 76 29.97 14.40 28.81
CA ASN A 76 30.20 15.56 27.93
C ASN A 76 30.29 15.19 26.44
N LEU A 77 30.81 14.02 26.10
CA LEU A 77 30.92 13.56 24.71
C LEU A 77 29.61 12.97 24.20
N SER A 78 28.89 12.24 25.07
CA SER A 78 27.53 11.75 24.78
C SER A 78 26.52 12.88 24.57
N ASP A 79 26.67 13.97 25.32
CA ASP A 79 25.76 15.13 25.24
C ASP A 79 26.10 16.05 24.05
N SER A 80 27.38 16.17 23.67
CA SER A 80 27.77 16.85 22.43
C SER A 80 27.25 16.12 21.18
N ILE A 81 27.35 14.79 21.14
CA ILE A 81 26.82 13.99 20.03
C ILE A 81 25.30 14.04 20.00
N LYS A 82 24.64 14.01 21.16
CA LYS A 82 23.17 14.15 21.25
C LYS A 82 22.66 15.51 20.87
N THR A 83 23.43 16.59 21.10
CA THR A 83 23.07 17.95 20.70
C THR A 83 23.29 18.18 19.20
N GLU A 84 24.32 17.62 18.61
CA GLU A 84 24.57 17.72 17.17
C GLU A 84 23.54 16.95 16.34
N VAL A 85 23.09 15.78 16.83
CA VAL A 85 22.04 14.96 16.22
C VAL A 85 20.66 15.66 16.27
N LYS A 86 20.41 16.50 17.27
CA LYS A 86 19.13 17.23 17.39
C LYS A 86 19.01 18.47 16.52
N LEU A 87 20.12 19.00 16.04
CA LEU A 87 20.17 20.30 15.37
C LEU A 87 20.24 20.23 13.84
N THR A 88 20.57 19.11 13.27
CA THR A 88 20.69 18.99 11.81
C THR A 88 19.45 18.38 11.21
N LYS A 89 18.66 19.21 10.52
CA LYS A 89 17.64 18.70 9.59
C LYS A 89 18.37 18.12 8.38
N LEU A 90 18.24 16.83 8.18
CA LEU A 90 18.81 16.13 7.05
C LEU A 90 17.75 16.08 5.94
N ASP A 91 17.85 16.99 4.99
CA ASP A 91 16.88 17.11 3.91
C ASP A 91 17.30 16.40 2.62
N THR A 92 18.59 16.14 2.44
CA THR A 92 19.11 15.44 1.26
C THR A 92 19.94 14.20 1.63
N GLY A 93 20.04 13.25 0.68
CA GLY A 93 20.89 12.06 0.86
C GLY A 93 22.37 12.37 1.06
N ARG A 94 22.85 13.50 0.55
CA ARG A 94 24.24 13.95 0.72
C ARG A 94 24.52 14.44 2.14
N ASP A 95 23.61 15.19 2.70
CA ASP A 95 23.71 15.66 4.09
C ASP A 95 23.74 14.51 5.08
N PHE A 96 23.03 13.41 4.76
CA PHE A 96 23.08 12.20 5.56
C PHE A 96 24.43 11.50 5.51
N LEU A 97 25.05 11.43 4.35
CA LEU A 97 26.37 10.81 4.20
C LEU A 97 27.46 11.63 4.92
N ASP A 98 27.44 12.94 4.81
CA ASP A 98 28.39 13.84 5.51
C ASP A 98 28.18 13.83 7.04
N TRP A 99 26.95 13.62 7.49
CA TRP A 99 26.65 13.44 8.91
C TRP A 99 27.14 12.07 9.40
N LEU A 100 26.93 11.01 8.62
CA LEU A 100 27.35 9.64 8.95
C LEU A 100 28.88 9.54 9.06
N ASP A 101 29.62 10.12 8.12
CA ASP A 101 31.10 10.14 8.13
C ASP A 101 31.65 10.85 9.36
N ARG A 102 31.07 11.99 9.74
CA ARG A 102 31.44 12.70 11.00
C ARG A 102 31.15 11.87 12.24
N MET A 103 30.08 11.10 12.25
CA MET A 103 29.74 10.22 13.37
C MET A 103 30.68 9.02 13.44
N GLU A 104 31.05 8.44 12.31
CA GLU A 104 31.96 7.30 12.24
C GLU A 104 33.39 7.68 12.70
N THR A 105 33.91 8.84 12.27
CA THR A 105 35.22 9.36 12.71
C THR A 105 35.24 9.68 14.21
N GLY A 106 34.13 10.23 14.75
CA GLY A 106 34.01 10.50 16.19
C GLY A 106 34.00 9.22 17.04
N ILE A 107 33.30 8.20 16.60
CA ILE A 107 33.25 6.89 17.28
C ILE A 107 34.60 6.18 17.25
N GLN A 108 35.36 6.28 16.15
CA GLN A 108 36.66 5.65 15.99
C GLN A 108 37.70 6.31 16.93
N ALA A 109 37.70 7.62 17.06
CA ALA A 109 38.57 8.34 17.99
C ALA A 109 38.29 7.99 19.45
N GLN A 110 37.04 7.80 19.83
CA GLN A 110 36.63 7.39 21.17
C GLN A 110 37.04 5.93 21.50
N LYS A 111 36.92 5.02 20.53
CA LYS A 111 37.36 3.65 20.68
C LYS A 111 38.86 3.55 20.99
N ASN A 112 39.68 4.32 20.26
CA ASN A 112 41.12 4.31 20.42
C ASN A 112 41.54 4.79 21.82
N SER A 113 40.89 5.81 22.38
CA SER A 113 41.19 6.29 23.73
C SER A 113 40.80 5.28 24.82
N HIS A 114 39.75 4.49 24.59
CA HIS A 114 39.33 3.45 25.54
C HIS A 114 40.30 2.25 25.55
N PHE A 115 40.91 1.91 24.40
CA PHE A 115 41.81 0.78 24.33
C PHE A 115 43.12 1.00 25.12
N THR A 116 43.66 2.25 25.17
CA THR A 116 44.86 2.55 25.97
C THR A 116 44.58 2.43 27.45
N VAL A 117 43.48 3.00 27.95
CA VAL A 117 43.09 2.88 29.36
C VAL A 117 42.77 1.42 29.75
N TYR A 118 42.21 0.66 28.83
CA TYR A 118 41.93 -0.75 29.06
C TYR A 118 43.21 -1.60 29.15
N TYR A 119 44.19 -1.30 28.31
CA TYR A 119 45.47 -2.00 28.31
C TYR A 119 46.24 -1.80 29.63
N GLU A 120 46.32 -0.56 30.15
CA GLU A 120 46.92 -0.26 31.44
C GLU A 120 46.25 -1.05 32.57
N ARG A 121 44.93 -1.11 32.57
CA ARG A 121 44.15 -1.85 33.58
C ARG A 121 44.33 -3.37 33.50
N VAL A 122 44.51 -3.92 32.31
CA VAL A 122 44.84 -5.35 32.13
C VAL A 122 46.23 -5.69 32.68
N CYS A 123 47.22 -4.82 32.53
CA CYS A 123 48.54 -5.00 33.10
C CYS A 123 48.53 -4.97 34.63
N GLU A 124 47.74 -4.08 35.24
CA GLU A 124 47.57 -4.04 36.71
C GLU A 124 46.87 -5.31 37.25
N LEU A 125 45.85 -5.79 36.53
CA LEU A 125 45.16 -7.03 36.86
C LEU A 125 46.05 -8.25 36.73
N SER A 126 46.92 -8.33 35.74
CA SER A 126 47.89 -9.42 35.57
C SER A 126 48.83 -9.52 36.75
N HIS A 127 49.38 -8.38 37.22
CA HIS A 127 50.28 -8.37 38.37
C HIS A 127 49.56 -8.78 39.67
N SER A 128 48.31 -8.39 39.86
CA SER A 128 47.53 -8.81 41.03
C SER A 128 47.16 -10.30 41.02
N THR A 129 46.97 -10.87 39.82
CA THR A 129 46.67 -12.30 39.68
C THR A 129 47.89 -13.18 39.99
N ASP A 130 49.10 -12.73 39.67
CA ASP A 130 50.33 -13.45 39.99
C ASP A 130 50.57 -13.56 41.51
N LEU A 131 50.30 -12.48 42.28
CA LEU A 131 50.35 -12.48 43.73
C LEU A 131 49.28 -13.42 44.37
N LEU A 132 48.11 -13.48 43.76
CA LEU A 132 47.04 -14.37 44.20
C LEU A 132 47.39 -15.85 43.92
N LEU A 133 48.08 -16.14 42.83
CA LEU A 133 48.53 -17.49 42.49
C LEU A 133 49.50 -18.04 43.54
N GLU A 134 50.46 -17.23 43.99
CA GLU A 134 51.44 -17.63 45.05
C GLU A 134 50.73 -17.92 46.39
N GLN A 135 49.69 -17.13 46.73
CA GLN A 135 48.90 -17.41 47.94
C GLN A 135 48.08 -18.69 47.83
N VAL A 136 47.54 -18.98 46.64
CA VAL A 136 46.74 -20.19 46.38
C VAL A 136 47.61 -21.44 46.46
N GLU A 137 48.86 -21.42 45.95
CA GLU A 137 49.79 -22.55 46.05
C GLU A 137 50.17 -22.91 47.51
N ASN A 138 50.39 -21.88 48.34
CA ASN A 138 50.65 -22.10 49.76
C ASN A 138 49.48 -22.71 50.53
N ASN A 139 48.26 -22.25 50.19
CA ASN A 139 47.05 -22.79 50.78
C ASN A 139 46.78 -24.25 50.33
N LEU A 140 47.12 -24.58 49.08
CA LEU A 140 46.94 -25.93 48.56
C LEU A 140 47.85 -26.95 49.29
N GLN A 141 49.09 -26.57 49.70
CA GLN A 141 49.98 -27.44 50.51
C GLN A 141 49.41 -27.75 51.88
N VAL A 142 48.83 -26.73 52.55
CA VAL A 142 48.19 -26.93 53.88
C VAL A 142 46.91 -27.78 53.75
N LEU A 143 46.17 -27.62 52.71
CA LEU A 143 45.00 -28.46 52.43
C LEU A 143 45.32 -29.88 52.09
N GLY A 144 46.47 -30.13 51.43
CA GLY A 144 46.98 -31.46 51.16
C GLY A 144 47.25 -32.27 52.45
N TYR A 145 47.87 -31.64 53.42
CA TYR A 145 48.16 -32.29 54.73
C TYR A 145 46.91 -32.60 55.55
N LEU A 146 45.96 -31.67 55.57
CA LEU A 146 44.62 -31.87 56.21
C LEU A 146 43.80 -32.97 55.54
N LYS A 147 43.90 -33.10 54.24
CA LYS A 147 43.19 -34.10 53.44
C LYS A 147 43.71 -35.56 53.81
N GLU A 148 44.95 -35.69 54.02
CA GLU A 148 45.56 -37.01 54.36
C GLU A 148 45.17 -37.51 55.77
N GLN A 149 45.07 -36.61 56.74
CA GLN A 149 44.59 -36.93 58.10
C GLN A 149 43.09 -37.25 58.12
N ASN A 150 42.31 -36.57 57.33
CA ASN A 150 40.85 -36.77 57.26
C ASN A 150 40.48 -38.09 56.53
N SER A 151 41.33 -38.55 55.58
CA SER A 151 41.03 -39.77 54.83
C SER A 151 41.08 -41.03 55.69
N SER A 152 41.99 -41.07 56.70
CA SER A 152 42.11 -42.19 57.62
C SER A 152 40.95 -42.31 58.64
N ALA A 153 40.45 -41.21 59.08
CA ALA A 153 39.26 -41.18 59.99
C ALA A 153 37.95 -41.48 59.23
N SER A 154 37.83 -41.04 57.95
CA SER A 154 36.69 -41.25 57.09
C SER A 154 36.51 -42.75 56.73
N THR A 155 37.53 -43.50 56.47
CA THR A 155 37.42 -44.91 56.06
C THR A 155 36.80 -45.81 57.12
N LYS A 156 37.09 -45.58 58.40
CA LYS A 156 36.45 -46.34 59.51
C LYS A 156 35.00 -46.01 59.77
N SER A 157 34.63 -44.74 59.53
CA SER A 157 33.23 -44.29 59.67
C SER A 157 32.37 -44.73 58.47
N ASN A 158 32.95 -44.78 57.26
CA ASN A 158 32.23 -45.12 56.04
C ASN A 158 31.73 -46.57 56.03
N ASN A 159 32.46 -47.50 56.61
CA ASN A 159 32.02 -48.92 56.68
C ASN A 159 30.75 -49.08 57.57
N LEU A 160 30.67 -48.33 58.65
CA LEU A 160 29.45 -48.38 59.53
C LEU A 160 28.29 -47.70 58.86
N HIS A 161 28.54 -46.57 58.20
CA HIS A 161 27.45 -45.86 57.43
C HIS A 161 26.94 -46.71 56.27
N SER A 162 27.82 -47.45 55.55
CA SER A 162 27.36 -48.23 54.37
C SER A 162 26.38 -49.35 54.76
N VAL A 163 26.52 -49.96 55.96
CA VAL A 163 25.55 -51.00 56.41
C VAL A 163 24.21 -50.34 56.85
N CYS A 164 24.27 -49.20 57.54
CA CYS A 164 23.07 -48.46 57.92
C CYS A 164 22.37 -47.92 56.68
N ASP A 165 23.12 -47.39 55.70
CA ASP A 165 22.55 -46.86 54.46
C ASP A 165 21.91 -47.99 53.63
N ASN A 166 22.50 -49.19 53.60
CA ASN A 166 21.88 -50.35 52.92
C ASN A 166 20.56 -50.80 53.54
N LEU A 167 20.45 -50.69 54.89
CA LEU A 167 19.18 -51.00 55.59
C LEU A 167 18.13 -49.87 55.40
N MET A 168 18.58 -48.61 55.45
CA MET A 168 17.74 -47.47 55.18
C MET A 168 17.25 -47.45 53.74
N THR A 169 18.09 -47.74 52.76
CA THR A 169 17.70 -47.85 51.35
C THR A 169 16.70 -48.98 51.11
N LYS A 170 16.86 -50.14 51.75
CA LYS A 170 15.86 -51.22 51.68
C LYS A 170 14.52 -50.85 52.32
N MET A 171 14.53 -50.16 53.47
CA MET A 171 13.31 -49.66 54.11
C MET A 171 12.64 -48.56 53.22
N SER A 172 13.44 -47.66 52.67
CA SER A 172 12.94 -46.63 51.76
C SER A 172 12.30 -47.27 50.51
N SER A 173 12.98 -48.24 49.88
CA SER A 173 12.45 -48.90 48.68
C SER A 173 11.14 -49.68 48.96
N LEU A 174 11.03 -50.32 50.13
CA LEU A 174 9.79 -51.02 50.52
C LEU A 174 8.65 -50.03 50.82
N ASN A 175 8.96 -48.89 51.45
CA ASN A 175 7.95 -47.85 51.65
C ASN A 175 7.50 -47.17 50.35
N GLU A 176 8.46 -46.97 49.43
CA GLU A 176 8.14 -46.47 48.06
C GLU A 176 7.24 -47.48 47.34
N LEU A 177 7.58 -48.77 47.38
CA LEU A 177 6.78 -49.85 46.75
C LEU A 177 5.38 -49.89 47.33
N LYS A 178 5.23 -49.78 48.68
CA LYS A 178 3.94 -49.69 49.35
C LYS A 178 3.15 -48.46 48.88
N SER A 179 3.77 -47.29 48.85
CA SER A 179 3.11 -46.07 48.43
C SER A 179 2.66 -46.13 46.95
N VAL A 180 3.49 -46.73 46.09
CA VAL A 180 3.12 -46.99 44.67
C VAL A 180 1.93 -47.93 44.53
N ILE A 181 1.87 -49.02 45.34
CA ILE A 181 0.74 -49.91 45.29
C ILE A 181 -0.53 -49.24 45.78
N GLU A 182 -0.48 -48.48 46.90
CA GLU A 182 -1.61 -47.75 47.42
C GLU A 182 -2.10 -46.68 46.48
N SER A 183 -1.19 -45.97 45.78
CA SER A 183 -1.56 -44.97 44.76
C SER A 183 -2.26 -45.60 43.56
N LYS A 184 -1.81 -46.80 43.16
CA LYS A 184 -2.47 -47.53 42.06
C LYS A 184 -3.85 -48.08 42.44
N GLU A 185 -3.99 -48.60 43.65
CA GLU A 185 -5.30 -49.06 44.15
C GLU A 185 -6.30 -47.89 44.32
N ALA A 186 -5.81 -46.73 44.71
CA ALA A 186 -6.64 -45.54 44.80
C ALA A 186 -7.32 -45.19 43.48
N LEU A 187 -6.58 -45.34 42.34
CA LEU A 187 -7.15 -45.03 40.99
C LEU A 187 -8.33 -45.94 40.62
N PHE A 188 -8.33 -47.21 41.03
CA PHE A 188 -9.47 -48.12 40.82
C PHE A 188 -10.68 -47.71 41.68
N LYS A 189 -10.44 -47.28 42.92
CA LYS A 189 -11.51 -46.80 43.83
C LYS A 189 -12.08 -45.48 43.34
N ASP A 190 -11.23 -44.59 42.79
CA ASP A 190 -11.66 -43.30 42.27
C ASP A 190 -12.45 -43.51 40.96
N ALA A 191 -12.07 -44.47 40.09
CA ALA A 191 -12.85 -44.80 38.92
C ALA A 191 -14.28 -45.28 39.27
N ASP A 192 -14.45 -46.12 40.30
CA ASP A 192 -15.79 -46.56 40.75
C ASP A 192 -16.58 -45.37 41.35
N LYS A 193 -15.98 -44.46 42.06
CA LYS A 193 -16.65 -43.23 42.57
C LYS A 193 -17.11 -42.33 41.43
N ILE A 194 -16.29 -42.12 40.41
CA ILE A 194 -16.61 -41.30 39.23
C ILE A 194 -17.81 -41.92 38.50
N VAL A 195 -17.80 -43.24 38.25
CA VAL A 195 -18.93 -43.94 37.59
C VAL A 195 -20.22 -43.81 38.40
N ALA A 196 -20.14 -43.86 39.73
CA ALA A 196 -21.30 -43.68 40.62
C ALA A 196 -21.80 -42.20 40.58
N GLN A 197 -20.91 -41.23 40.55
CA GLN A 197 -21.29 -39.81 40.47
C GLN A 197 -21.95 -39.47 39.11
N THR A 198 -21.44 -40.01 38.00
CA THR A 198 -22.05 -39.81 36.69
C THR A 198 -23.43 -40.49 36.54
N ALA A 199 -23.74 -41.48 37.36
CA ALA A 199 -25.07 -42.13 37.40
C ALA A 199 -26.12 -41.27 38.14
N ASN A 200 -25.72 -40.44 39.08
CA ASN A 200 -26.64 -39.72 40.00
C ASN A 200 -27.18 -38.39 39.51
N HIS A 201 -26.93 -37.97 38.23
CA HIS A 201 -27.44 -36.75 37.57
C HIS A 201 -27.19 -35.41 38.34
N LEU A 202 -26.37 -35.37 39.38
CA LEU A 202 -26.01 -34.18 40.15
C LEU A 202 -24.75 -33.50 39.56
N LEU A 203 -24.84 -33.11 38.28
CA LEU A 203 -23.72 -32.55 37.55
C LEU A 203 -23.77 -31.00 37.59
N ASN A 204 -23.07 -30.42 38.55
CA ASN A 204 -22.81 -28.96 38.53
C ASN A 204 -21.62 -28.62 37.62
N SER A 205 -21.68 -27.48 36.92
CA SER A 205 -20.67 -27.08 35.93
C SER A 205 -19.24 -27.07 36.47
N GLU A 206 -19.01 -26.69 37.71
CA GLU A 206 -17.66 -26.65 38.31
C GLU A 206 -17.09 -28.04 38.64
N ASN A 207 -17.97 -29.03 38.81
CA ASN A 207 -17.55 -30.42 39.08
C ASN A 207 -17.31 -31.21 37.82
N LEU A 208 -17.85 -30.78 36.67
CA LEU A 208 -17.72 -31.49 35.39
C LEU A 208 -16.28 -31.53 34.88
N THR A 209 -15.56 -30.40 34.96
CA THR A 209 -14.16 -30.30 34.51
C THR A 209 -13.25 -31.16 35.36
N LYS A 210 -13.42 -31.13 36.68
CA LYS A 210 -12.67 -31.97 37.63
C LYS A 210 -12.89 -33.46 37.37
N LEU A 211 -14.16 -33.85 37.16
CA LEU A 211 -14.49 -35.25 36.83
C LEU A 211 -13.87 -35.73 35.52
N LEU A 212 -13.82 -34.85 34.48
CA LEU A 212 -13.16 -35.16 33.21
C LEU A 212 -11.66 -35.33 33.38
N ASP A 213 -11.01 -34.50 34.21
CA ASP A 213 -9.58 -34.62 34.52
C ASP A 213 -9.28 -35.94 35.26
N GLU A 214 -10.10 -36.28 36.27
CA GLU A 214 -9.96 -37.51 37.02
C GLU A 214 -10.16 -38.75 36.10
N ILE A 215 -11.13 -38.67 35.19
CA ILE A 215 -11.34 -39.74 34.19
C ILE A 215 -10.13 -39.87 33.26
N ASP A 216 -9.58 -38.76 32.79
CA ASP A 216 -8.40 -38.77 31.89
C ASP A 216 -7.17 -39.39 32.57
N VAL A 217 -6.97 -39.06 33.83
CA VAL A 217 -5.90 -39.69 34.66
C VAL A 217 -6.11 -41.18 34.78
N CYS A 218 -7.36 -41.62 35.08
CA CYS A 218 -7.70 -43.02 35.18
C CYS A 218 -7.52 -43.78 33.85
N LEU A 219 -7.96 -43.19 32.73
CA LEU A 219 -7.81 -43.78 31.40
C LEU A 219 -6.34 -43.93 30.96
N LYS A 220 -5.50 -42.90 31.26
CA LYS A 220 -4.05 -42.97 31.00
C LYS A 220 -3.41 -44.11 31.77
N PHE A 221 -3.80 -44.26 33.03
CA PHE A 221 -3.31 -45.36 33.87
C PHE A 221 -3.72 -46.74 33.34
N PHE A 222 -5.00 -46.94 33.01
CA PHE A 222 -5.49 -48.24 32.52
C PHE A 222 -4.89 -48.58 31.17
N ARG A 223 -4.69 -47.63 30.28
CA ARG A 223 -4.01 -47.85 28.99
C ARG A 223 -2.51 -48.18 29.15
N ALA A 224 -1.86 -47.57 30.13
CA ALA A 224 -0.43 -47.87 30.42
C ALA A 224 -0.24 -49.24 31.04
N HIS A 225 -1.29 -49.83 31.67
CA HIS A 225 -1.20 -51.07 32.41
C HIS A 225 -2.25 -52.09 31.96
N PRO A 226 -2.27 -52.53 30.67
CA PRO A 226 -3.29 -53.44 30.12
C PRO A 226 -3.23 -54.84 30.74
N THR A 227 -2.10 -55.23 31.37
CA THR A 227 -1.88 -56.53 32.00
C THR A 227 -2.59 -56.71 33.34
N TYR A 228 -3.16 -55.65 33.92
CA TYR A 228 -3.88 -55.77 35.19
C TYR A 228 -5.24 -56.40 34.97
N LYS A 229 -5.66 -57.32 35.92
CA LYS A 229 -6.80 -58.21 35.81
C LYS A 229 -8.13 -57.55 35.36
N ASP A 230 -8.39 -56.32 35.80
CA ASP A 230 -9.65 -55.64 35.49
C ASP A 230 -9.47 -54.32 34.71
N SER A 231 -8.23 -54.03 34.22
CA SER A 231 -7.91 -52.78 33.53
C SER A 231 -8.82 -52.49 32.33
N SER A 232 -9.08 -53.48 31.47
CA SER A 232 -9.94 -53.30 30.29
C SER A 232 -11.40 -53.00 30.64
N LYS A 233 -11.93 -53.58 31.73
CA LYS A 233 -13.31 -53.31 32.18
C LYS A 233 -13.45 -51.87 32.68
N TYR A 234 -12.43 -51.37 33.41
CA TYR A 234 -12.42 -50.02 33.92
C TYR A 234 -12.15 -48.97 32.81
N ASP A 235 -11.33 -49.30 31.80
CA ASP A 235 -11.17 -48.43 30.62
C ASP A 235 -12.51 -48.20 29.91
N VAL A 236 -13.29 -49.29 29.67
CA VAL A 236 -14.63 -49.18 29.05
C VAL A 236 -15.62 -48.41 29.92
N LYS A 237 -15.62 -48.67 31.26
CA LYS A 237 -16.50 -47.90 32.19
C LYS A 237 -16.18 -46.43 32.23
N CYS A 238 -14.88 -46.06 32.31
CA CYS A 238 -14.42 -44.66 32.33
C CYS A 238 -14.74 -43.94 31.01
N ARG A 239 -14.56 -44.61 29.85
CA ARG A 239 -14.97 -44.05 28.56
C ARG A 239 -16.48 -43.84 28.47
N ALA A 240 -17.27 -44.79 28.91
CA ALA A 240 -18.71 -44.63 28.93
C ALA A 240 -19.16 -43.49 29.87
N ALA A 241 -18.48 -43.28 30.98
CA ALA A 241 -18.71 -42.15 31.89
C ALA A 241 -18.35 -40.81 31.23
N ALA A 242 -17.16 -40.74 30.59
CA ALA A 242 -16.75 -39.56 29.83
C ALA A 242 -17.73 -39.20 28.72
N SER A 243 -18.11 -40.16 27.91
CA SER A 243 -19.09 -39.99 26.83
C SER A 243 -20.44 -39.46 27.34
N LYS A 244 -20.93 -39.98 28.48
CA LYS A 244 -22.17 -39.45 29.11
C LYS A 244 -22.04 -38.01 29.53
N ILE A 245 -20.89 -37.61 30.14
CA ILE A 245 -20.64 -36.25 30.55
C ILE A 245 -20.60 -35.34 29.31
N LEU A 246 -19.90 -35.74 28.26
CA LEU A 246 -19.78 -34.96 27.02
C LEU A 246 -21.14 -34.76 26.32
N VAL A 247 -21.95 -35.81 26.25
CA VAL A 247 -23.33 -35.72 25.72
C VAL A 247 -24.19 -34.77 26.58
N TYR A 248 -24.08 -34.87 27.92
CA TYR A 248 -24.78 -33.95 28.81
C TYR A 248 -24.36 -32.47 28.62
N VAL A 249 -23.08 -32.20 28.46
CA VAL A 249 -22.57 -30.88 28.14
C VAL A 249 -23.19 -30.35 26.86
N LYS A 250 -23.15 -31.16 25.78
CA LYS A 250 -23.74 -30.83 24.48
C LYS A 250 -25.24 -30.52 24.57
N ASP A 251 -26.01 -31.39 25.22
CA ASP A 251 -27.47 -31.21 25.35
C ASP A 251 -27.83 -30.01 26.22
N SER A 252 -27.08 -29.79 27.30
CA SER A 252 -27.23 -28.60 28.15
C SER A 252 -26.93 -27.33 27.41
N PHE A 253 -25.86 -27.31 26.59
CA PHE A 253 -25.48 -26.19 25.75
C PHE A 253 -26.53 -25.90 24.68
N ARG A 254 -26.96 -26.92 23.96
CA ARG A 254 -28.05 -26.84 22.95
C ARG A 254 -29.31 -26.25 23.58
N SER A 255 -29.78 -26.82 24.70
CA SER A 255 -31.01 -26.37 25.37
C SER A 255 -30.90 -24.94 25.91
N ALA A 256 -29.71 -24.50 26.27
CA ALA A 256 -29.47 -23.11 26.68
C ALA A 256 -29.57 -22.15 25.49
N LEU A 257 -29.09 -22.53 24.31
CA LEU A 257 -29.19 -21.73 23.10
C LEU A 257 -30.60 -21.71 22.52
N GLU A 258 -31.27 -22.88 22.41
CA GLU A 258 -32.63 -23.01 21.89
C GLU A 258 -33.65 -22.19 22.69
N ARG A 259 -33.57 -22.19 24.03
CA ARG A 259 -34.43 -21.34 24.88
C ARG A 259 -34.31 -19.87 24.52
N ASN A 260 -33.16 -19.40 24.07
CA ASN A 260 -32.98 -18.01 23.65
C ASN A 260 -33.58 -17.75 22.26
N VAL A 261 -33.51 -18.72 21.35
CA VAL A 261 -34.13 -18.62 20.02
C VAL A 261 -35.67 -18.62 20.13
N ASP A 262 -36.25 -19.50 20.98
CA ASP A 262 -37.72 -19.59 21.17
C ASP A 262 -38.30 -18.31 21.77
N ILE A 263 -37.60 -17.69 22.72
CA ILE A 263 -38.01 -16.41 23.30
C ILE A 263 -38.02 -15.30 22.25
N HIS A 264 -37.09 -15.35 21.28
CA HIS A 264 -37.08 -14.40 20.18
C HIS A 264 -38.29 -14.55 19.25
N SER A 265 -38.59 -15.75 18.85
CA SER A 265 -39.73 -15.99 17.94
C SER A 265 -41.06 -15.56 18.55
N GLN A 266 -41.18 -15.62 19.89
CA GLN A 266 -42.34 -15.11 20.63
C GLN A 266 -42.35 -13.60 20.82
N SER A 267 -41.19 -12.94 20.95
CA SER A 267 -41.08 -11.48 21.14
C SER A 267 -41.21 -10.69 19.84
N ALA A 268 -40.89 -11.28 18.69
CA ALA A 268 -40.96 -10.63 17.38
C ALA A 268 -42.37 -10.26 16.89
N VAL A 269 -43.42 -10.68 17.63
CA VAL A 269 -44.84 -10.38 17.32
C VAL A 269 -45.30 -9.02 17.88
N GLY A 270 -44.58 -8.40 18.82
CA GLY A 270 -45.05 -7.24 19.56
C GLY A 270 -44.44 -5.87 19.21
N ASP A 271 -43.13 -5.75 19.07
CA ASP A 271 -42.47 -4.46 18.82
C ASP A 271 -41.21 -4.64 17.95
N ARG A 272 -41.29 -4.21 16.67
CA ARG A 272 -40.27 -4.45 15.66
C ARG A 272 -39.14 -3.41 15.63
N GLU A 273 -39.07 -2.48 16.54
CA GLU A 273 -38.09 -1.39 16.48
C GLU A 273 -37.00 -1.49 17.56
N SER A 274 -35.78 -1.69 17.11
CA SER A 274 -34.47 -1.35 17.73
C SER A 274 -33.98 -2.03 19.01
N THR A 275 -34.80 -2.63 19.84
CA THR A 275 -34.39 -3.13 21.17
C THR A 275 -34.01 -4.61 21.21
N SER A 276 -34.23 -5.37 20.12
CA SER A 276 -34.06 -6.83 20.15
C SER A 276 -32.57 -7.26 20.06
N PHE A 277 -31.74 -6.51 19.40
CA PHE A 277 -30.34 -6.90 19.13
C PHE A 277 -29.48 -6.85 20.40
N ASP A 278 -29.51 -5.73 21.13
CA ASP A 278 -28.77 -5.58 22.40
C ASP A 278 -29.22 -6.55 23.48
N LEU A 279 -30.51 -6.89 23.52
CA LEU A 279 -31.04 -7.81 24.49
C LEU A 279 -30.55 -9.25 24.31
N PHE A 280 -30.24 -9.65 23.05
CA PHE A 280 -29.71 -10.96 22.75
C PHE A 280 -28.29 -11.14 23.23
N TYR A 281 -27.40 -10.21 22.92
CA TYR A 281 -26.01 -10.25 23.36
C TYR A 281 -25.95 -10.25 24.88
N GLY A 282 -26.73 -9.42 25.54
CA GLY A 282 -26.80 -9.35 27.01
C GLY A 282 -27.18 -10.70 27.65
N ARG A 283 -28.20 -11.38 27.14
CA ARG A 283 -28.63 -12.70 27.68
C ARG A 283 -27.59 -13.79 27.42
N LEU A 284 -27.02 -13.85 26.24
CA LEU A 284 -25.99 -14.84 25.92
C LEU A 284 -24.72 -14.59 26.74
N LYS A 285 -24.32 -13.33 26.95
CA LYS A 285 -23.21 -12.96 27.83
C LYS A 285 -23.45 -13.36 29.29
N MET A 286 -24.69 -13.37 29.76
CA MET A 286 -25.00 -13.88 31.11
C MET A 286 -24.87 -15.42 31.23
N ILE A 287 -25.04 -16.14 30.13
CA ILE A 287 -24.93 -17.61 30.07
C ILE A 287 -23.49 -18.05 29.81
N ALA A 288 -22.73 -17.25 29.07
CA ALA A 288 -21.37 -17.57 28.66
C ALA A 288 -20.44 -18.00 29.81
N PRO A 289 -20.39 -17.36 30.97
CA PRO A 289 -19.48 -17.76 32.06
C PRO A 289 -19.70 -19.20 32.55
N ARG A 290 -20.93 -19.72 32.40
CA ARG A 290 -21.23 -21.10 32.77
C ARG A 290 -20.56 -22.13 31.86
N PHE A 291 -20.47 -21.83 30.60
CA PHE A 291 -19.91 -22.74 29.60
C PHE A 291 -18.44 -22.42 29.26
N HIS A 292 -17.98 -21.21 29.50
CA HIS A 292 -16.63 -20.76 29.23
C HIS A 292 -15.56 -21.69 29.84
N GLY A 293 -15.69 -21.98 31.14
CA GLY A 293 -14.76 -22.88 31.83
C GLY A 293 -14.75 -24.30 31.26
N ILE A 294 -15.91 -24.81 30.82
CA ILE A 294 -16.03 -26.13 30.20
C ILE A 294 -15.41 -26.14 28.81
N MET A 295 -15.69 -25.13 27.98
CA MET A 295 -15.12 -25.02 26.63
C MET A 295 -13.62 -24.80 26.65
N LEU A 296 -13.12 -23.98 27.58
CA LEU A 296 -11.68 -23.80 27.80
C LEU A 296 -11.02 -25.12 28.22
N HIS A 297 -11.68 -25.90 29.06
CA HIS A 297 -11.19 -27.21 29.48
C HIS A 297 -11.15 -28.21 28.32
N LEU A 298 -12.18 -28.20 27.46
CA LEU A 298 -12.22 -29.05 26.25
C LEU A 298 -11.17 -28.64 25.22
N SER A 299 -10.79 -27.34 25.17
CA SER A 299 -9.76 -26.84 24.23
C SER A 299 -8.35 -27.09 24.74
N ASN A 300 -8.05 -26.78 26.01
CA ASN A 300 -6.70 -26.80 26.55
C ASN A 300 -6.38 -28.01 27.44
N GLY A 301 -7.41 -28.62 28.08
CA GLY A 301 -7.24 -29.66 29.08
C GLY A 301 -6.33 -29.25 30.26
N ALA A 302 -6.43 -29.91 31.41
CA ALA A 302 -5.48 -29.71 32.52
C ALA A 302 -4.06 -30.24 32.20
N VAL A 303 -3.91 -31.01 31.12
CA VAL A 303 -2.64 -31.53 30.59
C VAL A 303 -2.60 -31.19 29.11
N PRO A 304 -1.42 -30.81 28.52
CA PRO A 304 -1.35 -30.53 27.09
C PRO A 304 -2.08 -31.61 26.31
N ILE A 305 -3.02 -31.21 25.46
CA ILE A 305 -3.96 -32.06 24.68
C ILE A 305 -3.23 -33.23 24.00
N SER A 306 -1.97 -33.04 23.58
CA SER A 306 -1.15 -34.08 22.98
C SER A 306 -0.97 -35.36 23.81
N LYS A 307 -1.28 -35.29 25.12
CA LYS A 307 -1.13 -36.44 26.07
C LYS A 307 -2.45 -36.93 26.68
N SER A 308 -3.59 -36.32 26.35
CA SER A 308 -4.91 -36.77 26.86
C SER A 308 -5.35 -38.07 26.19
N ALA A 309 -5.97 -38.95 26.98
CA ALA A 309 -6.59 -40.17 26.46
C ALA A 309 -7.93 -39.91 25.75
N LEU A 310 -8.56 -38.78 26.02
CA LEU A 310 -9.87 -38.34 25.49
C LEU A 310 -9.74 -37.22 24.45
N LYS A 311 -8.54 -37.01 23.87
CA LYS A 311 -8.26 -35.90 22.95
C LYS A 311 -9.28 -35.83 21.80
N GLU A 312 -9.47 -36.95 21.08
CA GLU A 312 -10.38 -37.03 19.93
C GLU A 312 -11.84 -36.74 20.33
N ASP A 313 -12.25 -37.25 21.50
CA ASP A 313 -13.61 -37.06 22.03
C ASP A 313 -13.82 -35.57 22.43
N PHE A 314 -12.81 -34.92 22.99
CA PHE A 314 -12.87 -33.49 23.37
C PHE A 314 -12.90 -32.60 22.11
N GLU A 315 -12.02 -32.84 21.14
CA GLU A 315 -12.00 -32.08 19.89
C GLU A 315 -13.34 -32.25 19.13
N SER A 316 -13.87 -33.49 19.03
CA SER A 316 -15.15 -33.75 18.42
C SER A 316 -16.31 -33.04 19.13
N THR A 317 -16.35 -33.09 20.47
CA THR A 317 -17.43 -32.45 21.26
C THR A 317 -17.31 -30.91 21.16
N LEU A 318 -16.10 -30.35 21.16
CA LEU A 318 -15.87 -28.94 20.97
C LEU A 318 -16.38 -28.47 19.61
N GLN A 319 -16.04 -29.21 18.54
CA GLN A 319 -16.49 -28.92 17.18
C GLN A 319 -18.01 -29.04 17.05
N GLU A 320 -18.63 -30.04 17.66
CA GLU A 320 -20.11 -30.18 17.67
C GLU A 320 -20.77 -29.00 18.40
N ASN A 321 -20.25 -28.59 19.56
CA ASN A 321 -20.77 -27.45 20.30
C ASN A 321 -20.60 -26.14 19.50
N LEU A 322 -19.48 -25.98 18.80
CA LEU A 322 -19.27 -24.84 17.91
C LEU A 322 -20.31 -24.84 16.77
N ASN A 323 -20.54 -25.97 16.15
CA ASN A 323 -21.52 -26.09 15.06
C ASN A 323 -22.95 -25.78 15.56
N ILE A 324 -23.31 -26.21 16.78
CA ILE A 324 -24.59 -25.88 17.41
C ILE A 324 -24.69 -24.36 17.67
N PHE A 325 -23.61 -23.74 18.19
CA PHE A 325 -23.55 -22.31 18.39
C PHE A 325 -23.73 -21.55 17.08
N ILE A 326 -22.91 -21.87 16.07
CA ILE A 326 -22.97 -21.24 14.74
C ILE A 326 -24.38 -21.37 14.14
N ALA A 327 -24.98 -22.59 14.14
CA ALA A 327 -26.32 -22.80 13.59
C ALA A 327 -27.39 -21.97 14.30
N SER A 328 -27.31 -21.88 15.64
CA SER A 328 -28.21 -21.03 16.44
C SER A 328 -28.03 -19.55 16.13
N ARG A 329 -26.79 -19.08 15.95
CA ARG A 329 -26.51 -17.69 15.60
C ARG A 329 -26.91 -17.35 14.18
N GLN A 330 -26.63 -18.24 13.21
CA GLN A 330 -26.98 -18.03 11.81
C GLN A 330 -28.48 -17.73 11.65
N THR A 331 -29.34 -18.49 12.30
CA THR A 331 -30.81 -18.28 12.19
C THR A 331 -31.24 -16.90 12.67
N LEU A 332 -30.63 -16.38 13.71
CA LEU A 332 -30.97 -15.07 14.29
C LEU A 332 -30.31 -13.92 13.53
N VAL A 333 -29.02 -14.03 13.28
CA VAL A 333 -28.19 -12.97 12.69
C VAL A 333 -28.59 -12.74 11.24
N PHE A 334 -28.84 -13.79 10.46
CA PHE A 334 -29.19 -13.67 9.04
C PHE A 334 -30.51 -12.93 8.85
N GLN A 335 -31.52 -13.25 9.64
CA GLN A 335 -32.82 -12.56 9.57
C GLN A 335 -32.70 -11.09 9.96
N SER A 336 -31.96 -10.82 11.04
CA SER A 336 -31.77 -9.46 11.55
C SER A 336 -30.93 -8.61 10.59
N LEU A 337 -29.86 -9.17 10.04
CA LEU A 337 -29.00 -8.48 9.06
C LEU A 337 -29.80 -8.15 7.79
N GLN A 338 -30.54 -9.14 7.27
CA GLN A 338 -31.38 -8.93 6.08
C GLN A 338 -32.40 -7.82 6.30
N PHE A 339 -33.08 -7.80 7.45
CA PHE A 339 -34.04 -6.74 7.78
C PHE A 339 -33.35 -5.38 7.88
N THR A 340 -32.20 -5.29 8.56
CA THR A 340 -31.41 -4.05 8.72
C THR A 340 -30.91 -3.51 7.37
N LEU A 341 -30.50 -4.42 6.46
CA LEU A 341 -30.06 -4.03 5.12
C LEU A 341 -31.26 -3.55 4.27
N GLU A 342 -32.42 -4.21 4.34
CA GLU A 342 -33.64 -3.78 3.63
C GLU A 342 -34.13 -2.43 4.13
N ASP A 343 -34.08 -2.18 5.45
CA ASP A 343 -34.45 -0.90 6.03
C ASP A 343 -33.46 0.20 5.62
N SER A 344 -32.17 -0.08 5.64
CA SER A 344 -31.14 0.83 5.15
C SER A 344 -31.33 1.18 3.66
N VAL A 345 -31.70 0.20 2.83
CA VAL A 345 -32.02 0.42 1.41
C VAL A 345 -33.24 1.34 1.24
N LYS A 346 -34.27 1.18 2.06
CA LYS A 346 -35.47 2.05 2.04
C LYS A 346 -35.14 3.47 2.50
N LYS A 347 -34.33 3.58 3.57
CA LYS A 347 -33.95 4.87 4.14
C LYS A 347 -33.06 5.69 3.21
N PHE A 348 -32.13 5.06 2.51
CA PHE A 348 -31.15 5.70 1.65
C PHE A 348 -31.39 5.41 0.15
N GLU A 349 -32.65 5.37 -0.30
CA GLU A 349 -33.01 5.03 -1.69
C GLU A 349 -32.32 5.92 -2.74
N ARG A 350 -32.07 7.20 -2.43
CA ARG A 350 -31.46 8.19 -3.32
C ARG A 350 -29.97 8.41 -3.07
N ASP A 351 -29.48 8.09 -1.87
CA ASP A 351 -28.09 8.32 -1.48
C ASP A 351 -27.35 6.98 -1.29
N HIS A 352 -26.80 6.50 -2.39
CA HIS A 352 -26.06 5.24 -2.41
C HIS A 352 -24.75 5.28 -1.60
N CYS A 353 -24.13 6.45 -1.46
CA CYS A 353 -22.89 6.61 -0.68
C CYS A 353 -23.18 6.42 0.82
N SER A 354 -24.22 7.06 1.33
CA SER A 354 -24.69 6.87 2.71
C SER A 354 -25.21 5.45 2.97
N LEU A 355 -25.84 4.82 1.96
CA LEU A 355 -26.26 3.41 2.06
C LEU A 355 -25.06 2.50 2.28
N VAL A 356 -24.03 2.58 1.43
CA VAL A 356 -22.82 1.74 1.53
C VAL A 356 -22.12 1.98 2.87
N ARG A 357 -21.95 3.24 3.26
CA ARG A 357 -21.31 3.61 4.54
C ARG A 357 -22.08 3.05 5.74
N SER A 358 -23.39 3.28 5.80
CA SER A 358 -24.25 2.81 6.90
C SER A 358 -24.29 1.29 6.97
N ALA A 359 -24.47 0.60 5.85
CA ALA A 359 -24.53 -0.85 5.80
C ALA A 359 -23.18 -1.49 6.19
N SER A 360 -22.06 -0.93 5.73
CA SER A 360 -20.72 -1.43 6.07
C SER A 360 -20.38 -1.23 7.55
N VAL A 361 -20.73 -0.07 8.12
CA VAL A 361 -20.55 0.19 9.56
C VAL A 361 -21.41 -0.75 10.39
N SER A 362 -22.65 -0.99 9.99
CA SER A 362 -23.55 -1.93 10.67
C SER A 362 -23.00 -3.36 10.62
N LEU A 363 -22.48 -3.79 9.47
CA LEU A 363 -21.82 -5.09 9.32
C LEU A 363 -20.59 -5.20 10.22
N PHE A 364 -19.73 -4.18 10.22
CA PHE A 364 -18.51 -4.17 11.02
C PHE A 364 -18.81 -4.32 12.53
N HIS A 365 -19.80 -3.57 13.03
CA HIS A 365 -20.22 -3.70 14.43
C HIS A 365 -20.79 -5.09 14.71
N LEU A 366 -21.64 -5.59 13.81
CA LEU A 366 -22.22 -6.92 13.96
C LEU A 366 -21.13 -8.02 14.03
N LEU A 367 -20.18 -8.01 13.12
CA LEU A 367 -19.08 -8.99 13.09
C LEU A 367 -18.23 -8.92 14.36
N ARG A 368 -17.93 -7.70 14.84
CA ARG A 368 -17.19 -7.48 16.08
C ARG A 368 -17.94 -7.98 17.32
N ASP A 369 -19.24 -7.74 17.37
CA ASP A 369 -20.08 -8.17 18.48
C ASP A 369 -20.23 -9.70 18.48
N GLU A 370 -20.39 -10.32 17.31
CA GLU A 370 -20.39 -11.79 17.15
C GLU A 370 -19.05 -12.42 17.55
N GLU A 371 -17.94 -11.81 17.15
CA GLU A 371 -16.61 -12.28 17.54
C GLU A 371 -16.40 -12.16 19.04
N SER A 372 -16.77 -11.02 19.64
CA SER A 372 -16.73 -10.83 21.10
C SER A 372 -17.57 -11.87 21.83
N LEU A 373 -18.76 -12.16 21.33
CA LEU A 373 -19.64 -13.19 21.90
C LEU A 373 -19.04 -14.58 21.75
N MET A 374 -18.46 -14.89 20.56
CA MET A 374 -17.82 -16.19 20.31
C MET A 374 -16.63 -16.43 21.24
N LEU A 375 -15.81 -15.39 21.48
CA LEU A 375 -14.68 -15.43 22.42
C LEU A 375 -15.11 -15.64 23.87
N GLU A 376 -16.29 -15.16 24.28
CA GLU A 376 -16.81 -15.40 25.62
C GLU A 376 -17.19 -16.87 25.84
N PHE A 377 -17.63 -17.58 24.80
CA PHE A 377 -17.93 -19.02 24.87
C PHE A 377 -16.70 -19.89 24.57
N PHE A 378 -15.89 -19.51 23.58
CA PHE A 378 -14.76 -20.28 23.05
C PHE A 378 -13.48 -19.42 23.08
N PRO A 379 -12.72 -19.43 24.20
CA PRO A 379 -11.56 -18.54 24.38
C PRO A 379 -10.36 -18.90 23.48
N ASP A 380 -10.31 -20.12 22.95
CA ASP A 380 -9.21 -20.60 22.11
C ASP A 380 -9.64 -20.64 20.64
N LEU A 381 -9.44 -19.51 19.95
CA LEU A 381 -9.75 -19.36 18.51
C LEU A 381 -8.79 -20.15 17.61
N ALA A 382 -7.59 -20.52 18.07
CA ALA A 382 -6.60 -21.16 17.22
C ALA A 382 -7.07 -22.54 16.70
N ASN A 383 -7.82 -23.27 17.51
CA ASN A 383 -8.37 -24.57 17.14
C ASN A 383 -9.72 -24.49 16.38
N ILE A 384 -10.34 -23.30 16.37
CA ILE A 384 -11.73 -23.09 15.87
C ILE A 384 -11.70 -22.19 14.62
N GLY A 385 -10.55 -21.62 14.26
CA GLY A 385 -10.41 -20.55 13.29
C GLY A 385 -11.07 -20.79 11.93
N SER A 386 -11.04 -22.00 11.40
CA SER A 386 -11.65 -22.29 10.10
C SER A 386 -13.19 -22.23 10.13
N ALA A 387 -13.84 -22.83 11.14
CA ALA A 387 -15.29 -22.80 11.24
C ALA A 387 -15.82 -21.41 11.63
N ALA A 388 -15.08 -20.66 12.43
CA ALA A 388 -15.39 -19.27 12.70
C ALA A 388 -15.26 -18.39 11.44
N GLN A 389 -14.22 -18.61 10.62
CA GLN A 389 -14.06 -17.94 9.35
C GLN A 389 -15.25 -18.21 8.41
N ASP A 390 -15.62 -19.48 8.21
CA ASP A 390 -16.76 -19.88 7.39
C ASP A 390 -18.07 -19.24 7.85
N TYR A 391 -18.23 -19.07 9.17
CA TYR A 391 -19.39 -18.39 9.74
C TYR A 391 -19.40 -16.90 9.40
N PHE A 392 -18.31 -16.18 9.61
CA PHE A 392 -18.21 -14.77 9.27
C PHE A 392 -18.31 -14.51 7.79
N ASP A 393 -17.71 -15.39 6.97
CA ASP A 393 -17.83 -15.33 5.52
C ASP A 393 -19.30 -15.47 5.08
N SER A 394 -20.07 -16.36 5.72
CA SER A 394 -21.50 -16.54 5.42
C SER A 394 -22.34 -15.29 5.72
N ILE A 395 -22.01 -14.55 6.79
CA ILE A 395 -22.63 -13.25 7.10
C ILE A 395 -22.27 -12.22 6.04
N CYS A 396 -21.00 -12.16 5.65
CA CYS A 396 -20.50 -11.25 4.64
C CYS A 396 -21.11 -11.50 3.25
N VAL A 397 -21.41 -12.76 2.90
CA VAL A 397 -22.09 -13.10 1.63
C VAL A 397 -23.48 -12.46 1.55
N ILE A 398 -24.26 -12.49 2.64
CA ILE A 398 -25.60 -11.85 2.67
C ILE A 398 -25.49 -10.35 2.43
N PHE A 399 -24.52 -9.68 3.07
CA PHE A 399 -24.26 -8.27 2.88
C PHE A 399 -23.89 -7.96 1.41
N TYR A 400 -22.96 -8.74 0.85
CA TYR A 400 -22.53 -8.61 -0.53
C TYR A 400 -23.69 -8.80 -1.52
N ASP A 401 -24.49 -9.84 -1.35
CA ASP A 401 -25.62 -10.14 -2.23
C ASP A 401 -26.71 -9.06 -2.21
N HIS A 402 -26.83 -8.33 -1.09
CA HIS A 402 -27.77 -7.20 -0.99
C HIS A 402 -27.25 -5.91 -1.64
N LEU A 403 -25.96 -5.61 -1.48
CA LEU A 403 -25.40 -4.35 -1.97
C LEU A 403 -24.98 -4.40 -3.44
N ARG A 404 -24.42 -5.52 -3.89
CA ARG A 404 -23.94 -5.70 -5.26
C ARG A 404 -24.98 -5.33 -6.33
N PRO A 405 -26.25 -5.81 -6.27
CA PRO A 405 -27.26 -5.45 -7.27
C PRO A 405 -27.58 -3.95 -7.32
N LYS A 406 -27.43 -3.24 -6.20
CA LYS A 406 -27.64 -1.78 -6.14
C LYS A 406 -26.49 -1.04 -6.80
N ILE A 407 -25.25 -1.46 -6.54
CA ILE A 407 -24.05 -0.87 -7.12
C ILE A 407 -23.98 -1.10 -8.63
N VAL A 408 -24.26 -2.31 -9.10
CA VAL A 408 -24.25 -2.64 -10.55
C VAL A 408 -25.26 -1.82 -11.34
N LYS A 409 -26.37 -1.38 -10.73
CA LYS A 409 -27.38 -0.52 -11.38
C LYS A 409 -26.95 0.95 -11.49
N LEU A 410 -25.89 1.37 -10.80
CA LEU A 410 -25.44 2.76 -10.85
C LEU A 410 -24.84 3.11 -12.22
N HIS A 411 -25.17 4.32 -12.68
CA HIS A 411 -24.73 4.82 -13.97
C HIS A 411 -23.81 6.05 -13.86
N HIS A 412 -23.83 6.75 -12.73
CA HIS A 412 -23.05 7.96 -12.52
C HIS A 412 -21.63 7.65 -12.09
N LEU A 413 -20.65 8.16 -12.84
CA LEU A 413 -19.21 7.97 -12.55
C LEU A 413 -18.82 8.59 -11.20
N GLU A 414 -19.43 9.70 -10.81
CA GLU A 414 -19.13 10.41 -9.57
C GLU A 414 -19.52 9.59 -8.34
N THR A 415 -20.77 9.11 -8.30
CA THR A 415 -21.25 8.25 -7.21
C THR A 415 -20.47 6.95 -7.09
N LEU A 416 -20.12 6.31 -8.22
CA LEU A 416 -19.27 5.13 -8.22
C LEU A 416 -17.85 5.45 -7.72
N GLY A 417 -17.30 6.61 -8.10
CA GLY A 417 -16.00 7.08 -7.62
C GLY A 417 -15.99 7.36 -6.13
N GLU A 418 -17.05 7.99 -5.60
CA GLU A 418 -17.21 8.24 -4.16
C GLU A 418 -17.35 6.92 -3.38
N ILE A 419 -18.17 5.98 -3.88
CA ILE A 419 -18.29 4.64 -3.26
C ILE A 419 -16.95 3.92 -3.25
N SER A 420 -16.18 3.96 -4.34
CA SER A 420 -14.83 3.37 -4.39
C SER A 420 -13.91 4.00 -3.35
N SER A 421 -13.98 5.32 -3.17
CA SER A 421 -13.20 6.04 -2.15
C SER A 421 -13.62 5.65 -0.73
N ILE A 422 -14.92 5.54 -0.46
CA ILE A 422 -15.45 5.10 0.83
C ILE A 422 -14.94 3.70 1.17
N LEU A 423 -15.09 2.75 0.24
CA LEU A 423 -14.66 1.37 0.46
C LEU A 423 -13.16 1.26 0.71
N LYS A 424 -12.34 1.97 -0.08
CA LYS A 424 -10.88 1.89 0.01
C LYS A 424 -10.32 2.65 1.20
N VAL A 425 -10.65 3.93 1.33
CA VAL A 425 -10.03 4.84 2.31
C VAL A 425 -10.71 4.74 3.67
N GLU A 426 -12.06 4.83 3.70
CA GLU A 426 -12.77 4.86 4.98
C GLU A 426 -12.89 3.46 5.62
N LEU A 427 -13.05 2.40 4.82
CA LEU A 427 -13.31 1.07 5.37
C LEU A 427 -12.04 0.18 5.40
N MET A 428 -11.27 0.08 4.30
CA MET A 428 -10.10 -0.80 4.26
C MET A 428 -8.89 -0.22 5.02
N GLU A 429 -8.61 1.09 4.90
CA GLU A 429 -7.47 1.71 5.59
C GLU A 429 -7.72 1.85 7.08
N HIS A 430 -8.95 2.20 7.52
CA HIS A 430 -9.28 2.31 8.94
C HIS A 430 -9.28 0.96 9.66
N THR A 431 -9.72 -0.12 9.02
CA THR A 431 -9.68 -1.45 9.63
C THR A 431 -8.27 -1.99 9.77
N SER A 432 -7.36 -1.68 8.84
CA SER A 432 -5.95 -2.08 8.90
C SER A 432 -5.17 -1.36 10.01
N VAL A 433 -5.56 -0.14 10.39
CA VAL A 433 -4.93 0.63 11.47
C VAL A 433 -5.44 0.22 12.85
N SER A 434 -6.70 -0.22 12.96
CA SER A 434 -7.35 -0.52 14.25
C SER A 434 -7.00 -1.89 14.82
N SER A 435 -6.54 -2.84 14.02
CA SER A 435 -6.27 -4.22 14.46
C SER A 435 -4.83 -4.61 14.17
N ASN A 436 -3.99 -4.58 15.22
CA ASN A 436 -2.66 -5.19 15.21
C ASN A 436 -2.70 -6.74 15.20
N THR A 437 -3.89 -7.34 15.26
CA THR A 437 -4.11 -8.79 15.21
C THR A 437 -5.14 -9.10 14.15
N GLU A 438 -4.77 -9.96 13.20
CA GLU A 438 -5.69 -10.50 12.20
C GLU A 438 -6.69 -11.42 12.91
N THR A 439 -7.93 -10.97 13.03
CA THR A 439 -9.03 -11.75 13.60
C THR A 439 -9.91 -12.32 12.47
N PRO A 440 -10.59 -13.48 12.68
CA PRO A 440 -11.46 -14.07 11.67
C PRO A 440 -12.55 -13.12 11.16
N SER A 441 -13.12 -12.28 12.04
CA SER A 441 -14.13 -11.28 11.66
C SER A 441 -13.55 -10.19 10.77
N SER A 442 -12.34 -9.71 11.09
CA SER A 442 -11.67 -8.67 10.30
C SER A 442 -11.24 -9.18 8.92
N THR A 443 -10.79 -10.44 8.83
CA THR A 443 -10.42 -11.06 7.55
C THR A 443 -11.64 -11.24 6.65
N ALA A 444 -12.77 -11.74 7.17
CA ALA A 444 -14.03 -11.88 6.43
C ALA A 444 -14.56 -10.52 5.94
N PHE A 445 -14.57 -9.52 6.84
CA PHE A 445 -14.97 -8.15 6.48
C PHE A 445 -14.12 -7.58 5.36
N ASN A 446 -12.79 -7.62 5.53
CA ASN A 446 -11.86 -7.09 4.54
C ASN A 446 -11.96 -7.82 3.19
N ALA A 447 -12.15 -9.13 3.20
CA ALA A 447 -12.35 -9.92 1.98
C ALA A 447 -13.63 -9.48 1.25
N SER A 448 -14.75 -9.33 1.98
CA SER A 448 -16.04 -8.90 1.41
C SER A 448 -15.99 -7.46 0.87
N ILE A 449 -15.39 -6.53 1.64
CA ILE A 449 -15.22 -5.14 1.19
C ILE A 449 -14.28 -5.08 -0.02
N THR A 450 -13.21 -5.87 -0.05
CA THR A 450 -12.29 -5.94 -1.21
C THR A 450 -13.02 -6.45 -2.45
N GLN A 451 -13.83 -7.48 -2.33
CA GLN A 451 -14.63 -8.01 -3.42
C GLN A 451 -15.65 -6.97 -3.93
N LEU A 452 -16.34 -6.30 -3.03
CA LEU A 452 -17.29 -5.24 -3.38
C LEU A 452 -16.57 -4.06 -4.06
N TRP A 453 -15.39 -3.69 -3.59
CA TRP A 453 -14.56 -2.65 -4.20
C TRP A 453 -14.09 -3.03 -5.60
N GLN A 454 -13.73 -4.29 -5.84
CA GLN A 454 -13.41 -4.80 -7.18
C GLN A 454 -14.61 -4.67 -8.13
N ASP A 455 -15.82 -5.08 -7.68
CA ASP A 455 -17.04 -4.92 -8.48
C ASP A 455 -17.34 -3.45 -8.79
N VAL A 456 -17.12 -2.55 -7.83
CA VAL A 456 -17.27 -1.09 -8.05
C VAL A 456 -16.27 -0.59 -9.07
N GLN A 457 -15.01 -1.06 -9.01
CA GLN A 457 -13.99 -0.69 -9.99
C GLN A 457 -14.34 -1.19 -11.39
N GLU A 458 -14.72 -2.46 -11.51
CA GLU A 458 -15.14 -3.02 -12.79
C GLU A 458 -16.32 -2.23 -13.38
N ARG A 459 -17.31 -1.91 -12.54
CA ARG A 459 -18.46 -1.11 -12.97
C ARG A 459 -18.06 0.30 -13.36
N LEU A 460 -17.18 0.94 -12.61
CA LEU A 460 -16.66 2.29 -12.88
C LEU A 460 -15.92 2.32 -14.21
N VAL A 461 -15.03 1.35 -14.43
CA VAL A 461 -14.27 1.20 -15.68
C VAL A 461 -15.21 0.96 -16.85
N TYR A 462 -16.16 0.04 -16.73
CA TYR A 462 -17.16 -0.21 -17.75
C TYR A 462 -17.95 1.05 -18.12
N ARG A 463 -18.39 1.82 -17.12
CA ARG A 463 -19.10 3.08 -17.35
C ARG A 463 -18.20 4.16 -17.95
N ALA A 464 -16.94 4.20 -17.58
CA ALA A 464 -15.95 5.10 -18.18
C ALA A 464 -15.75 4.79 -19.69
N TYR A 465 -15.62 3.52 -20.04
CA TYR A 465 -15.52 3.13 -21.47
C TYR A 465 -16.78 3.48 -22.27
N ILE A 466 -17.96 3.27 -21.70
CA ILE A 466 -19.20 3.71 -22.37
C ILE A 466 -19.17 5.22 -22.56
N PHE A 467 -18.82 6.00 -21.52
CA PHE A 467 -18.73 7.45 -21.60
C PHE A 467 -17.71 7.91 -22.66
N ILE A 468 -16.52 7.29 -22.70
CA ILE A 468 -15.50 7.57 -23.71
C ILE A 468 -16.06 7.32 -25.11
N LYS A 469 -16.74 6.20 -25.31
CA LYS A 469 -17.31 5.84 -26.60
C LYS A 469 -18.41 6.81 -27.04
N THR A 470 -19.41 7.04 -26.17
CA THR A 470 -20.61 7.83 -26.55
C THR A 470 -20.37 9.34 -26.54
N ASP A 471 -19.63 9.84 -25.54
CA ASP A 471 -19.51 11.28 -25.31
C ASP A 471 -18.24 11.90 -25.90
N ILE A 472 -17.23 11.08 -26.22
CA ILE A 472 -15.95 11.56 -26.77
C ILE A 472 -15.75 11.05 -28.18
N ASN A 473 -15.75 9.72 -28.42
CA ASN A 473 -15.45 9.13 -29.72
C ASN A 473 -16.56 9.37 -30.74
N ASP A 474 -17.81 9.09 -30.38
CA ASP A 474 -18.99 9.25 -31.25
C ASP A 474 -19.53 10.68 -31.25
N PHE A 475 -18.81 11.63 -30.64
CA PHE A 475 -19.19 13.01 -30.58
C PHE A 475 -19.20 13.66 -31.95
N SER A 476 -20.34 14.10 -32.42
CA SER A 476 -20.50 14.91 -33.64
C SER A 476 -20.60 16.40 -33.25
N PRO A 477 -19.65 17.24 -33.70
CA PRO A 477 -19.66 18.66 -33.35
C PRO A 477 -20.83 19.38 -34.03
N HIS A 478 -21.54 20.16 -33.25
CA HIS A 478 -22.54 21.09 -33.77
C HIS A 478 -21.85 22.32 -34.39
N ASP A 479 -22.57 23.05 -35.23
CA ASP A 479 -22.05 24.27 -35.88
C ASP A 479 -21.52 25.29 -34.86
N GLY A 480 -22.18 25.43 -33.71
CA GLY A 480 -21.73 26.29 -32.61
C GLY A 480 -20.40 25.86 -31.96
N ASP A 481 -20.07 24.58 -31.97
CA ASP A 481 -18.82 24.07 -31.43
C ASP A 481 -17.62 24.37 -32.32
N LEU A 482 -17.87 24.57 -33.62
CA LEU A 482 -16.88 24.86 -34.64
C LEU A 482 -16.77 26.34 -35.01
N LEU A 483 -17.53 27.22 -34.33
CA LEU A 483 -17.51 28.68 -34.55
C LEU A 483 -16.23 29.31 -33.95
N TYR A 484 -15.13 29.03 -34.54
CA TYR A 484 -13.84 29.65 -34.25
C TYR A 484 -13.37 30.43 -35.47
N PRO A 485 -12.88 31.68 -35.37
CA PRO A 485 -12.50 32.42 -34.13
C PRO A 485 -13.63 33.17 -33.42
N GLU A 486 -14.83 33.30 -33.98
CA GLU A 486 -15.93 34.17 -33.52
C GLU A 486 -16.28 33.93 -32.03
N LYS A 487 -16.21 32.67 -31.59
CA LYS A 487 -16.43 32.30 -30.18
C LYS A 487 -15.42 32.95 -29.26
N LEU A 488 -14.15 33.04 -29.67
CA LEU A 488 -13.09 33.69 -28.89
C LEU A 488 -13.24 35.20 -28.88
N GLU A 489 -13.61 35.81 -29.99
CA GLU A 489 -13.89 37.24 -30.14
C GLU A 489 -15.04 37.67 -29.24
N MET A 490 -16.14 36.89 -29.23
CA MET A 490 -17.30 37.13 -28.38
C MET A 490 -16.90 37.12 -26.90
N MET A 491 -16.08 36.16 -26.47
CA MET A 491 -15.63 36.08 -25.08
C MET A 491 -14.70 37.24 -24.70
N LEU A 492 -13.83 37.69 -25.60
CA LEU A 492 -13.03 38.89 -25.40
C LEU A 492 -13.86 40.16 -25.28
N SER A 493 -14.99 40.27 -25.99
CA SER A 493 -15.90 41.40 -25.89
C SER A 493 -16.59 41.41 -24.52
N ILE A 494 -17.11 40.25 -24.06
CA ILE A 494 -17.72 40.10 -22.75
C ILE A 494 -16.74 40.45 -21.62
N GLY A 495 -15.50 39.94 -21.70
CA GLY A 495 -14.46 40.25 -20.70
C GLY A 495 -14.02 41.71 -20.63
N LYS A 496 -14.30 42.52 -21.68
CA LYS A 496 -14.04 43.96 -21.68
C LYS A 496 -15.19 44.78 -21.08
N GLU A 497 -16.41 44.30 -21.18
CA GLU A 497 -17.61 44.96 -20.62
C GLU A 497 -17.72 44.74 -19.11
N ASP A 498 -17.27 43.57 -18.58
CA ASP A 498 -17.33 43.22 -17.17
C ASP A 498 -16.07 43.59 -16.35
N SER A 499 -15.33 44.62 -16.76
CA SER A 499 -14.09 45.04 -16.08
C SER A 499 -14.28 45.55 -14.64
N THR A 500 -15.48 45.53 -14.08
CA THR A 500 -15.81 45.86 -12.68
C THR A 500 -15.95 44.62 -11.77
N ALA A 501 -16.03 43.40 -12.32
CA ALA A 501 -16.08 42.17 -11.56
C ALA A 501 -14.97 41.24 -12.09
N LYS A 502 -13.82 41.21 -11.40
CA LYS A 502 -12.82 40.17 -11.59
C LYS A 502 -13.39 38.81 -11.09
N SER A 503 -14.28 38.23 -11.87
CA SER A 503 -14.60 36.82 -11.71
C SER A 503 -13.87 36.02 -12.79
N ASP A 504 -12.58 35.75 -12.56
CA ASP A 504 -11.91 34.61 -13.18
C ASP A 504 -12.54 33.34 -12.63
N SER A 505 -13.84 33.15 -12.90
CA SER A 505 -14.51 31.92 -12.53
C SER A 505 -13.92 30.78 -13.37
N PRO A 506 -13.45 29.71 -12.75
CA PRO A 506 -12.98 28.54 -13.49
C PRO A 506 -14.00 28.04 -14.52
N ALA A 507 -15.30 28.29 -14.29
CA ALA A 507 -16.38 27.92 -15.21
C ALA A 507 -16.28 28.66 -16.55
N ASP A 508 -15.88 29.91 -16.57
CA ASP A 508 -15.78 30.73 -17.80
C ASP A 508 -14.59 30.27 -18.66
N ILE A 509 -13.48 29.93 -18.03
CA ILE A 509 -12.30 29.38 -18.72
C ILE A 509 -12.62 28.03 -19.36
N HIS A 510 -13.30 27.15 -18.63
CA HIS A 510 -13.68 25.82 -19.12
C HIS A 510 -14.76 25.89 -20.24
N GLY A 511 -15.57 26.93 -20.28
CA GLY A 511 -16.58 27.17 -21.33
C GLY A 511 -15.98 27.36 -22.71
N MET A 512 -14.72 27.84 -22.80
CA MET A 512 -14.00 28.03 -24.07
C MET A 512 -13.33 26.77 -24.63
N TRP A 513 -13.32 25.70 -23.85
CA TRP A 513 -12.66 24.45 -24.30
C TRP A 513 -13.60 23.70 -25.26
N TYR A 514 -12.99 23.02 -26.20
CA TYR A 514 -13.74 22.13 -27.08
C TYR A 514 -14.42 21.02 -26.24
N PRO A 515 -15.69 20.68 -26.52
CA PRO A 515 -16.48 19.83 -25.63
C PRO A 515 -15.85 18.50 -25.28
N THR A 516 -15.14 17.84 -26.21
CA THR A 516 -14.51 16.56 -25.95
C THR A 516 -13.35 16.66 -24.97
N ILE A 517 -12.57 17.75 -24.99
CA ILE A 517 -11.51 17.98 -24.00
C ILE A 517 -12.11 18.10 -22.59
N ARG A 518 -13.14 18.93 -22.45
CA ARG A 518 -13.82 19.12 -21.17
C ARG A 518 -14.39 17.80 -20.65
N ARG A 519 -15.04 17.02 -21.50
CA ARG A 519 -15.63 15.72 -21.15
C ARG A 519 -14.54 14.71 -20.76
N THR A 520 -13.43 14.66 -21.51
CA THR A 520 -12.28 13.79 -21.19
C THR A 520 -11.70 14.13 -19.83
N LEU A 521 -11.39 15.39 -19.57
CA LEU A 521 -10.82 15.82 -18.29
C LEU A 521 -11.77 15.58 -17.13
N MET A 522 -13.08 15.79 -17.33
CA MET A 522 -14.10 15.48 -16.34
C MET A 522 -14.18 13.98 -16.05
N CYS A 523 -14.13 13.12 -17.07
CA CYS A 523 -14.06 11.67 -16.89
C CYS A 523 -12.80 11.28 -16.11
N LEU A 524 -11.63 11.73 -16.55
CA LEU A 524 -10.35 11.41 -15.89
C LEU A 524 -10.31 11.90 -14.45
N SER A 525 -10.82 13.11 -14.15
CA SER A 525 -10.84 13.64 -12.79
C SER A 525 -11.71 12.82 -11.84
N LYS A 526 -12.80 12.24 -12.32
CA LYS A 526 -13.72 11.42 -11.52
C LYS A 526 -13.19 10.03 -11.23
N ILE A 527 -12.35 9.47 -12.12
CA ILE A 527 -11.79 8.13 -11.95
C ILE A 527 -10.37 8.11 -11.36
N TYR A 528 -9.65 9.23 -11.37
CA TYR A 528 -8.22 9.31 -11.03
C TYR A 528 -7.82 8.69 -9.71
N ARG A 529 -8.62 8.87 -8.65
CA ARG A 529 -8.34 8.34 -7.31
C ARG A 529 -9.20 7.13 -6.93
N SER A 530 -10.17 6.83 -7.76
CA SER A 530 -11.20 5.85 -7.47
C SER A 530 -10.87 4.47 -8.00
N VAL A 531 -9.92 4.37 -8.93
CA VAL A 531 -9.51 3.14 -9.60
C VAL A 531 -8.03 2.87 -9.35
N GLU A 532 -7.60 1.61 -9.46
CA GLU A 532 -6.21 1.24 -9.42
C GLU A 532 -5.38 1.96 -10.48
N LYS A 533 -4.15 2.33 -10.12
CA LYS A 533 -3.29 3.15 -10.98
C LYS A 533 -3.06 2.53 -12.38
N ALA A 534 -2.89 1.21 -12.45
CA ALA A 534 -2.68 0.50 -13.71
C ALA A 534 -3.93 0.61 -14.61
N ILE A 535 -5.10 0.32 -14.06
CA ILE A 535 -6.39 0.38 -14.76
C ILE A 535 -6.72 1.83 -15.16
N PHE A 536 -6.45 2.80 -14.26
CA PHE A 536 -6.61 4.21 -14.59
C PHE A 536 -5.79 4.61 -15.81
N GLN A 537 -4.56 4.13 -15.91
CA GLN A 537 -3.66 4.45 -17.02
C GLN A 537 -4.21 3.92 -18.34
N GLU A 538 -4.75 2.71 -18.38
CA GLU A 538 -5.37 2.14 -19.58
C GLU A 538 -6.61 2.93 -20.03
N VAL A 539 -7.50 3.25 -19.09
CA VAL A 539 -8.70 4.05 -19.38
C VAL A 539 -8.33 5.46 -19.84
N ALA A 540 -7.33 6.07 -19.19
CA ALA A 540 -6.84 7.39 -19.56
C ALA A 540 -6.21 7.40 -20.94
N HIS A 541 -5.52 6.35 -21.31
CA HIS A 541 -4.95 6.10 -22.63
C HIS A 541 -6.05 6.14 -23.69
N GLU A 542 -7.08 5.33 -23.55
CA GLU A 542 -8.17 5.26 -24.52
C GLU A 542 -8.94 6.60 -24.59
N ALA A 543 -9.19 7.24 -23.44
CA ALA A 543 -9.84 8.54 -23.38
C ALA A 543 -9.03 9.63 -24.07
N LEU A 544 -7.72 9.67 -23.90
CA LEU A 544 -6.84 10.65 -24.52
C LEU A 544 -6.74 10.42 -26.03
N LYS A 545 -6.65 9.17 -26.49
CA LYS A 545 -6.65 8.82 -27.90
C LYS A 545 -7.92 9.33 -28.57
N ALA A 546 -9.09 8.95 -28.04
CA ALA A 546 -10.37 9.40 -28.56
C ALA A 546 -10.51 10.94 -28.56
N CYS A 547 -9.99 11.60 -27.53
CA CYS A 547 -10.00 13.04 -27.42
C CYS A 547 -9.11 13.69 -28.50
N ILE A 548 -7.88 13.21 -28.69
CA ILE A 548 -6.95 13.70 -29.70
C ILE A 548 -7.56 13.55 -31.08
N ASP A 549 -8.09 12.38 -31.41
CA ASP A 549 -8.71 12.10 -32.70
C ASP A 549 -9.89 13.04 -32.96
N SER A 550 -10.73 13.28 -31.94
CA SER A 550 -11.87 14.22 -32.02
C SER A 550 -11.40 15.66 -32.25
N VAL A 551 -10.35 16.12 -31.55
CA VAL A 551 -9.81 17.50 -31.71
C VAL A 551 -9.17 17.68 -33.08
N VAL A 552 -8.43 16.68 -33.57
CA VAL A 552 -7.85 16.68 -34.91
C VAL A 552 -8.93 16.71 -35.98
N HIS A 553 -9.99 15.92 -35.80
CA HIS A 553 -11.16 15.95 -36.70
C HIS A 553 -11.80 17.34 -36.74
N ALA A 554 -12.06 17.94 -35.58
CA ALA A 554 -12.60 19.29 -35.46
C ALA A 554 -11.69 20.34 -36.13
N SER A 555 -10.36 20.24 -35.92
CA SER A 555 -9.39 21.11 -36.60
C SER A 555 -9.50 21.03 -38.12
N ASN A 556 -9.63 19.82 -38.65
CA ASN A 556 -9.78 19.63 -40.10
C ASN A 556 -11.13 20.20 -40.62
N MET A 557 -12.19 20.07 -39.87
CA MET A 557 -13.47 20.70 -40.20
C MET A 557 -13.39 22.24 -40.21
N ILE A 558 -12.69 22.83 -39.22
CA ILE A 558 -12.45 24.28 -39.17
C ILE A 558 -11.57 24.73 -40.34
N LYS A 559 -10.52 23.97 -40.72
CA LYS A 559 -9.69 24.27 -41.90
C LYS A 559 -10.50 24.34 -43.21
N LEU A 560 -11.52 23.48 -43.31
CA LEU A 560 -12.38 23.44 -44.49
C LEU A 560 -13.43 24.60 -44.49
N ARG A 561 -13.94 24.98 -43.32
CA ARG A 561 -14.98 26.00 -43.18
C ARG A 561 -14.43 27.43 -43.13
N LYS A 562 -13.26 27.63 -42.59
CA LYS A 562 -12.64 28.94 -42.35
C LYS A 562 -11.26 29.03 -43.05
N THR A 563 -10.21 29.21 -42.29
CA THR A 563 -8.86 29.27 -42.82
C THR A 563 -7.96 28.15 -42.25
N LYS A 564 -6.92 27.81 -42.99
CA LYS A 564 -5.94 26.82 -42.50
C LYS A 564 -5.31 27.25 -41.16
N PHE A 565 -5.09 28.58 -40.98
CA PHE A 565 -4.55 29.14 -39.76
C PHE A 565 -5.50 28.93 -38.58
N ASP A 566 -6.79 29.15 -38.76
CA ASP A 566 -7.78 28.98 -37.68
C ASP A 566 -7.81 27.52 -37.18
N GLY A 567 -7.78 26.55 -38.12
CA GLY A 567 -7.75 25.17 -37.74
C GLY A 567 -6.45 24.73 -37.06
N GLN A 568 -5.32 25.27 -37.52
CA GLN A 568 -4.00 24.95 -36.89
C GLN A 568 -3.92 25.60 -35.48
N LEU A 569 -4.29 26.86 -35.35
CA LEU A 569 -4.28 27.55 -34.05
C LEU A 569 -5.29 26.93 -33.05
N PHE A 570 -6.45 26.50 -33.54
CA PHE A 570 -7.41 25.73 -32.77
C PHE A 570 -6.78 24.48 -32.21
N LEU A 571 -6.08 23.71 -33.06
CA LEU A 571 -5.42 22.48 -32.64
C LEU A 571 -4.30 22.74 -31.65
N ILE A 572 -3.44 23.74 -31.91
CA ILE A 572 -2.34 24.14 -30.99
C ILE A 572 -2.92 24.52 -29.64
N LYS A 573 -3.93 25.41 -29.60
CA LYS A 573 -4.61 25.82 -28.35
C LYS A 573 -5.07 24.62 -27.55
N HIS A 574 -5.81 23.71 -28.14
CA HIS A 574 -6.43 22.61 -27.45
C HIS A 574 -5.45 21.50 -27.05
N LEU A 575 -4.38 21.29 -27.83
CA LEU A 575 -3.28 20.40 -27.43
C LEU A 575 -2.46 20.98 -26.28
N LEU A 576 -2.24 22.30 -26.22
CA LEU A 576 -1.59 22.96 -25.09
C LEU A 576 -2.44 22.82 -23.82
N ILE A 577 -3.74 23.06 -23.89
CA ILE A 577 -4.66 22.86 -22.76
C ILE A 577 -4.63 21.39 -22.31
N LEU A 578 -4.72 20.44 -23.24
CA LEU A 578 -4.69 19.03 -22.91
C LEU A 578 -3.37 18.64 -22.23
N ARG A 579 -2.23 19.08 -22.79
CA ARG A 579 -0.90 18.85 -22.22
C ARG A 579 -0.76 19.35 -20.78
N GLU A 580 -1.26 20.54 -20.51
CA GLU A 580 -1.20 21.17 -19.19
C GLU A 580 -2.10 20.43 -18.20
N GLN A 581 -3.34 20.14 -18.61
CA GLN A 581 -4.36 19.56 -17.76
C GLN A 581 -4.16 18.06 -17.46
N ILE A 582 -3.43 17.33 -18.30
CA ILE A 582 -3.10 15.92 -18.04
C ILE A 582 -1.90 15.75 -17.09
N THR A 583 -1.12 16.81 -16.85
CA THR A 583 0.08 16.76 -16.00
C THR A 583 -0.19 16.27 -14.57
N PRO A 584 -1.28 16.69 -13.88
CA PRO A 584 -1.57 16.24 -12.51
C PRO A 584 -1.91 14.75 -12.41
N PHE A 585 -2.36 14.12 -13.49
CA PHE A 585 -2.79 12.73 -13.46
C PHE A 585 -1.65 11.70 -13.49
N ASN A 586 -0.39 12.14 -13.65
CA ASN A 586 0.80 11.27 -13.69
C ASN A 586 0.61 10.05 -14.61
N ILE A 587 0.10 10.28 -15.80
CA ILE A 587 -0.13 9.25 -16.81
C ILE A 587 1.25 8.88 -17.41
N ILE A 588 1.98 8.02 -16.70
CA ILE A 588 3.28 7.47 -17.12
C ILE A 588 3.02 5.99 -17.42
N HIS A 589 2.38 5.69 -18.52
CA HIS A 589 2.28 4.30 -18.93
C HIS A 589 2.87 4.12 -20.32
N SER A 590 3.90 3.29 -20.38
CA SER A 590 4.28 2.61 -21.58
C SER A 590 3.34 1.41 -21.75
N SER A 591 2.20 1.56 -22.42
CA SER A 591 1.51 0.37 -22.89
C SER A 591 2.38 -0.25 -23.97
N SER A 592 2.89 -1.45 -23.74
CA SER A 592 3.59 -2.21 -24.74
C SER A 592 2.56 -2.80 -25.70
N GLU A 593 2.27 -2.13 -26.81
CA GLU A 593 1.63 -2.80 -27.92
C GLU A 593 2.69 -3.70 -28.57
N THR A 594 2.53 -4.99 -28.41
CA THR A 594 3.33 -5.98 -29.11
C THR A 594 2.96 -5.97 -30.59
N SER A 595 3.69 -5.21 -31.40
CA SER A 595 3.55 -5.29 -32.84
C SER A 595 4.56 -6.29 -33.41
N LEU A 596 4.06 -7.23 -34.18
CA LEU A 596 4.91 -8.16 -34.92
C LEU A 596 5.48 -7.43 -36.14
N ASP A 597 6.78 -7.16 -36.14
CA ASP A 597 7.46 -6.53 -37.28
C ASP A 597 7.85 -7.56 -38.34
N PHE A 598 7.14 -7.54 -39.43
CA PHE A 598 7.41 -8.36 -40.61
C PHE A 598 8.31 -7.65 -41.66
N SER A 599 8.90 -6.49 -41.36
CA SER A 599 9.68 -5.71 -42.30
C SER A 599 10.95 -6.43 -42.79
N HIS A 600 11.47 -7.34 -41.97
CA HIS A 600 12.59 -8.20 -42.33
C HIS A 600 12.24 -9.22 -43.43
N TYR A 601 10.96 -9.61 -43.55
CA TYR A 601 10.50 -10.51 -44.61
C TYR A 601 10.60 -9.91 -46.01
N ARG A 602 10.58 -8.60 -46.14
CA ARG A 602 10.62 -7.90 -47.46
C ARG A 602 12.02 -7.68 -48.02
N ARG A 603 13.07 -7.86 -47.20
CA ARG A 603 14.45 -7.55 -47.59
C ARG A 603 15.34 -8.76 -47.93
N GLN A 604 14.94 -9.99 -47.66
CA GLN A 604 15.78 -11.17 -47.86
C GLN A 604 15.24 -12.05 -48.98
N GLN A 605 15.96 -12.01 -50.13
CA GLN A 605 15.69 -12.84 -51.32
C GLN A 605 16.33 -14.25 -51.27
N SER A 606 16.80 -14.71 -50.11
CA SER A 606 17.48 -16.01 -49.99
C SER A 606 16.72 -16.96 -49.09
N LEU A 607 16.25 -18.08 -49.65
CA LEU A 607 15.47 -19.14 -49.00
C LEU A 607 16.18 -19.83 -47.83
N ASN A 608 17.51 -19.84 -47.81
CA ASN A 608 18.27 -20.51 -46.74
C ASN A 608 18.30 -19.77 -45.39
N ASN A 609 18.03 -18.45 -45.38
CA ASN A 609 17.96 -17.66 -44.15
C ASN A 609 16.54 -17.59 -43.57
N LEU A 610 15.52 -18.05 -44.28
CA LEU A 610 14.13 -18.08 -43.84
C LEU A 610 13.88 -19.09 -42.71
N VAL A 611 14.65 -20.17 -42.64
CA VAL A 611 14.47 -21.23 -41.65
C VAL A 611 15.20 -20.90 -40.32
N ALA A 612 16.26 -20.11 -40.36
CA ALA A 612 17.06 -19.76 -39.22
C ALA A 612 16.49 -18.56 -38.39
N ASN A 613 15.77 -17.62 -39.06
CA ASN A 613 15.27 -16.37 -38.45
C ASN A 613 13.74 -16.19 -38.64
N ALA A 614 12.99 -17.28 -38.61
CA ALA A 614 11.55 -17.30 -38.87
C ALA A 614 10.67 -16.76 -37.72
N LEU A 615 11.24 -16.24 -36.66
CA LEU A 615 10.46 -15.61 -35.61
C LEU A 615 10.30 -14.12 -35.91
N PRO A 616 9.06 -13.60 -35.96
CA PRO A 616 8.83 -12.16 -36.05
C PRO A 616 9.46 -11.46 -34.86
N GLU A 617 10.19 -10.38 -35.11
CA GLU A 617 10.73 -9.56 -34.04
C GLU A 617 9.57 -8.87 -33.29
N VAL A 618 9.41 -9.16 -32.01
CA VAL A 618 8.41 -8.52 -31.19
C VAL A 618 8.95 -7.14 -30.81
N LYS A 619 8.45 -6.10 -31.47
CA LYS A 619 8.72 -4.73 -31.04
C LYS A 619 7.67 -4.29 -30.04
N GLU A 620 8.10 -4.05 -28.83
CA GLU A 620 7.31 -3.37 -27.82
C GLU A 620 7.30 -1.87 -28.15
N LEU A 621 6.20 -1.39 -28.70
CA LEU A 621 5.95 0.02 -28.90
C LEU A 621 5.45 0.63 -27.59
N HIS A 622 6.34 1.31 -26.89
CA HIS A 622 5.98 2.11 -25.74
C HIS A 622 5.27 3.39 -26.20
N MET A 623 3.94 3.39 -26.16
CA MET A 623 3.11 4.55 -26.48
C MET A 623 2.93 5.42 -25.25
N ASP A 624 3.66 6.50 -25.15
CA ASP A 624 3.47 7.55 -24.15
C ASP A 624 2.61 8.67 -24.77
N TYR A 625 1.34 8.80 -24.35
CA TYR A 625 0.43 9.82 -24.91
C TYR A 625 0.88 11.25 -24.64
N ARG A 626 1.65 11.49 -23.60
CA ARG A 626 2.25 12.79 -23.39
C ARG A 626 3.22 13.13 -24.51
N ARG A 627 4.01 12.14 -24.93
CA ARG A 627 4.90 12.27 -26.11
C ARG A 627 4.11 12.38 -27.40
N GLU A 628 2.99 11.70 -27.53
CA GLU A 628 2.14 11.80 -28.71
C GLU A 628 1.47 13.18 -28.80
N VAL A 629 0.97 13.73 -27.71
CA VAL A 629 0.48 15.12 -27.64
C VAL A 629 1.61 16.10 -27.99
N ASP A 630 2.82 15.92 -27.44
CA ASP A 630 3.98 16.75 -27.74
C ASP A 630 4.41 16.62 -29.21
N ARG A 631 4.37 15.40 -29.76
CA ARG A 631 4.66 15.13 -31.19
C ARG A 631 3.67 15.82 -32.12
N LEU A 632 2.39 15.66 -31.83
CA LEU A 632 1.32 16.32 -32.62
C LEU A 632 1.38 17.85 -32.48
N LEU A 633 1.64 18.34 -31.27
CA LEU A 633 1.83 19.76 -31.03
C LEU A 633 3.00 20.30 -31.86
N LYS A 634 4.16 19.62 -31.82
CA LYS A 634 5.34 19.97 -32.60
C LYS A 634 5.03 19.98 -34.10
N MET A 635 4.45 18.90 -34.62
CA MET A 635 4.09 18.82 -36.05
C MET A 635 3.11 19.93 -36.45
N THR A 636 2.14 20.24 -35.58
CA THR A 636 1.16 21.29 -35.87
C THR A 636 1.79 22.68 -35.84
N CYS A 637 2.70 22.93 -34.86
CA CYS A 637 3.45 24.17 -34.80
C CYS A 637 4.38 24.32 -36.02
N GLU A 638 5.09 23.30 -36.41
CA GLU A 638 5.94 23.27 -37.63
C GLU A 638 5.09 23.53 -38.88
N GLY A 639 3.93 22.86 -39.00
CA GLY A 639 2.98 23.09 -40.08
C GLY A 639 2.46 24.52 -40.13
N PHE A 640 2.15 25.10 -38.97
CA PHE A 640 1.69 26.49 -38.85
C PHE A 640 2.79 27.49 -39.24
N ILE A 641 4.04 27.27 -38.75
CA ILE A 641 5.19 28.09 -39.08
C ILE A 641 5.45 28.06 -40.58
N HIS A 642 5.44 26.86 -41.17
CA HIS A 642 5.63 26.69 -42.61
C HIS A 642 4.53 27.38 -43.45
N GLU A 643 3.27 27.20 -43.10
CA GLU A 643 2.14 27.83 -43.77
C GLU A 643 2.19 29.36 -43.65
N ALA A 644 2.47 29.87 -42.44
CA ALA A 644 2.59 31.31 -42.21
C ALA A 644 3.75 31.94 -43.01
N SER A 645 4.93 31.29 -43.03
CA SER A 645 6.06 31.76 -43.81
C SER A 645 5.81 31.64 -45.30
N HIS A 646 5.21 30.54 -45.75
CA HIS A 646 4.90 30.32 -47.18
C HIS A 646 3.89 31.34 -47.71
N ASN A 647 2.88 31.71 -46.94
CA ASN A 647 1.93 32.74 -47.34
C ASN A 647 2.55 34.14 -47.48
N VAL A 648 3.66 34.40 -46.80
CA VAL A 648 4.41 35.67 -46.97
C VAL A 648 5.40 35.60 -48.11
N VAL A 649 6.17 34.53 -48.18
CA VAL A 649 7.36 34.45 -49.07
C VAL A 649 7.28 33.32 -50.11
N GLY A 650 6.18 32.58 -50.20
CA GLY A 650 6.05 31.44 -51.12
C GLY A 650 6.21 31.84 -52.59
N GLY A 651 5.84 33.07 -52.95
CA GLY A 651 6.07 33.61 -54.30
C GLY A 651 7.54 33.81 -54.65
N LEU A 652 8.45 33.83 -53.66
CA LEU A 652 9.92 33.98 -53.88
C LEU A 652 10.62 32.62 -53.97
N VAL A 653 9.98 31.53 -53.58
CA VAL A 653 10.54 30.17 -53.70
C VAL A 653 10.36 29.68 -55.15
N LEU A 654 11.29 30.00 -56.00
CA LEU A 654 11.27 29.61 -57.42
C LEU A 654 12.29 28.47 -57.65
N PRO A 655 11.97 27.47 -58.50
CA PRO A 655 12.94 26.51 -58.99
C PRO A 655 14.05 27.24 -59.74
N MET A 656 15.31 26.76 -59.62
CA MET A 656 16.50 27.39 -60.20
C MET A 656 16.40 27.55 -61.74
N GLU A 657 15.71 26.64 -62.42
CA GLU A 657 15.46 26.68 -63.83
C GLU A 657 14.54 27.83 -64.27
N LEU A 658 13.50 28.14 -63.45
CA LEU A 658 12.58 29.23 -63.69
C LEU A 658 13.20 30.60 -63.34
N LEU A 659 14.12 30.62 -62.37
CA LEU A 659 14.81 31.85 -61.97
C LEU A 659 15.65 32.43 -63.10
N LYS A 660 16.39 31.57 -63.87
CA LYS A 660 17.24 31.95 -65.00
C LYS A 660 16.45 32.42 -66.22
N THR A 661 15.20 32.01 -66.36
CA THR A 661 14.35 32.38 -67.48
C THR A 661 13.43 33.58 -67.18
N THR A 662 13.39 34.06 -65.96
CA THR A 662 12.45 35.10 -65.52
C THR A 662 13.09 36.49 -65.71
N LYS A 663 12.37 37.44 -66.28
CA LYS A 663 12.86 38.81 -66.47
C LYS A 663 13.03 39.55 -65.13
N PRO A 664 14.06 40.42 -64.99
CA PRO A 664 14.31 41.20 -63.72
C PRO A 664 13.09 41.98 -63.22
N ALA A 665 12.31 42.56 -64.14
CA ALA A 665 11.09 43.30 -63.80
C ALA A 665 10.00 42.45 -63.12
N THR A 666 9.86 41.15 -63.51
CA THR A 666 8.90 40.23 -62.90
C THR A 666 9.38 39.74 -61.54
N LEU A 667 10.69 39.65 -61.31
CA LEU A 667 11.25 39.37 -59.97
C LEU A 667 11.03 40.56 -59.04
N ASN A 668 11.21 41.84 -59.47
CA ASN A 668 10.88 43.00 -58.72
C ASN A 668 9.39 43.01 -58.33
N GLN A 669 8.49 42.68 -59.24
CA GLN A 669 7.08 42.55 -58.94
C GLN A 669 6.80 41.51 -57.85
N LYS A 670 7.43 40.37 -57.90
CA LYS A 670 7.30 39.32 -56.89
C LYS A 670 7.86 39.72 -55.51
N VAL A 671 8.99 40.41 -55.46
CA VAL A 671 9.57 41.00 -54.24
C VAL A 671 8.57 42.01 -53.64
N ASN A 672 8.03 42.92 -54.44
CA ASN A 672 7.05 43.90 -54.00
C ASN A 672 5.75 43.29 -53.54
N GLU A 673 5.30 42.21 -54.20
CA GLU A 673 4.14 41.42 -53.77
C GLU A 673 4.43 40.75 -52.42
N ALA A 674 5.59 40.11 -52.25
CA ALA A 674 5.98 39.50 -51.01
C ALA A 674 6.04 40.53 -49.86
N MET A 675 6.57 41.74 -50.14
CA MET A 675 6.61 42.85 -49.15
C MET A 675 5.20 43.33 -48.78
N LYS A 676 4.26 43.43 -49.74
CA LYS A 676 2.86 43.76 -49.50
C LYS A 676 2.17 42.66 -48.72
N HIS A 677 2.42 41.40 -49.08
CA HIS A 677 1.92 40.24 -48.35
C HIS A 677 2.43 40.19 -46.89
N MET A 678 3.70 40.46 -46.70
CA MET A 678 4.31 40.54 -45.36
C MET A 678 3.59 41.59 -44.47
N LYS A 679 3.42 42.83 -44.99
CA LYS A 679 2.71 43.91 -44.25
C LYS A 679 1.24 43.57 -43.96
N LYS A 680 0.61 42.71 -44.73
CA LYS A 680 -0.79 42.30 -44.55
C LYS A 680 -0.96 41.07 -43.69
N VAL A 681 -0.15 40.02 -43.96
CA VAL A 681 -0.28 38.68 -43.35
C VAL A 681 0.33 38.63 -41.95
N VAL A 682 1.48 39.30 -41.74
CA VAL A 682 2.15 39.25 -40.41
C VAL A 682 1.28 39.80 -39.30
N PRO A 683 0.69 41.02 -39.42
CA PRO A 683 -0.26 41.49 -38.39
C PRO A 683 -1.47 40.61 -38.21
N LEU A 684 -2.03 40.05 -39.29
CA LEU A 684 -3.18 39.16 -39.24
C LEU A 684 -2.82 37.85 -38.47
N VAL A 685 -1.64 37.27 -38.73
CA VAL A 685 -1.19 36.07 -38.04
C VAL A 685 -0.96 36.36 -36.55
N GLN A 686 -0.37 37.52 -36.20
CA GLN A 686 -0.22 37.93 -34.81
C GLN A 686 -1.56 38.18 -34.09
N GLU A 687 -2.50 38.83 -34.75
CA GLU A 687 -3.82 39.04 -34.19
C GLU A 687 -4.54 37.72 -33.92
N LYS A 688 -4.48 36.79 -34.86
CA LYS A 688 -5.00 35.43 -34.65
C LYS A 688 -4.26 34.68 -33.55
N MET A 689 -2.94 34.77 -33.50
CA MET A 689 -2.16 34.14 -32.44
C MET A 689 -2.55 34.70 -31.05
N SER A 690 -2.66 36.01 -30.90
CA SER A 690 -3.10 36.66 -29.63
C SER A 690 -4.50 36.29 -29.22
N LEU A 691 -5.39 36.00 -30.20
CA LEU A 691 -6.76 35.56 -29.94
C LEU A 691 -6.83 34.12 -29.45
N TYR A 692 -6.04 33.21 -30.06
CA TYR A 692 -6.09 31.80 -29.72
C TYR A 692 -5.17 31.44 -28.53
N LEU A 693 -4.03 32.10 -28.39
CA LEU A 693 -3.03 31.80 -27.38
C LEU A 693 -3.14 32.79 -26.23
N ALA A 694 -3.54 32.34 -25.07
CA ALA A 694 -3.69 33.19 -23.89
C ALA A 694 -2.34 33.66 -23.29
N ASN A 695 -1.23 32.97 -23.58
CA ASN A 695 0.08 33.23 -23.03
C ASN A 695 0.99 33.93 -24.05
N LYS A 696 1.44 35.13 -23.74
CA LYS A 696 2.38 35.92 -24.58
C LYS A 696 3.70 35.22 -24.82
N GLU A 697 4.18 34.40 -23.89
CA GLU A 697 5.42 33.62 -24.08
C GLU A 697 5.25 32.57 -25.18
N THR A 698 4.10 31.86 -25.18
CA THR A 698 3.77 30.87 -26.23
C THR A 698 3.63 31.54 -27.60
N GLU A 699 3.01 32.73 -27.63
CA GLU A 699 2.91 33.55 -28.83
C GLU A 699 4.30 33.91 -29.37
N PHE A 700 5.20 34.37 -28.50
CA PHE A 700 6.58 34.70 -28.87
C PHE A 700 7.37 33.51 -29.37
N ILE A 701 7.23 32.34 -28.72
CA ILE A 701 7.90 31.09 -29.09
C ILE A 701 7.50 30.66 -30.50
N LEU A 702 6.23 30.79 -30.88
CA LEU A 702 5.74 30.46 -32.22
C LEU A 702 6.09 31.52 -33.26
N TYR A 703 6.09 32.80 -32.89
CA TYR A 703 6.39 33.89 -33.82
C TYR A 703 7.86 33.96 -34.23
N LYS A 704 8.77 33.69 -33.28
CA LYS A 704 10.23 33.75 -33.52
C LYS A 704 10.66 32.83 -34.72
N PRO A 705 10.28 31.58 -34.81
CA PRO A 705 10.62 30.73 -35.95
C PRO A 705 9.99 31.21 -37.28
N ILE A 706 8.78 31.77 -37.26
CA ILE A 706 8.15 32.35 -38.46
C ILE A 706 9.02 33.48 -38.99
N ARG A 707 9.43 34.40 -38.09
CA ARG A 707 10.31 35.48 -38.44
C ARG A 707 11.65 35.00 -39.05
N VAL A 708 12.27 34.00 -38.41
CA VAL A 708 13.51 33.40 -38.86
C VAL A 708 13.34 32.78 -40.25
N SER A 709 12.27 32.00 -40.45
CA SER A 709 11.98 31.35 -41.72
C SER A 709 11.75 32.35 -42.85
N ILE A 710 11.07 33.46 -42.61
CA ILE A 710 10.91 34.57 -43.57
C ILE A 710 12.26 35.16 -43.95
N LEU A 711 13.08 35.52 -42.96
CA LEU A 711 14.41 36.10 -43.20
C LEU A 711 15.34 35.13 -43.93
N GLU A 712 15.35 33.86 -43.58
CA GLU A 712 16.13 32.84 -44.27
C GLU A 712 15.73 32.68 -45.76
N THR A 713 14.41 32.70 -46.01
CA THR A 713 13.90 32.59 -47.37
C THR A 713 14.32 33.82 -48.22
N PHE A 714 14.22 35.01 -47.67
CA PHE A 714 14.73 36.23 -48.31
C PHE A 714 16.24 36.19 -48.52
N SER A 715 17.01 35.71 -47.51
CA SER A 715 18.46 35.57 -47.62
C SER A 715 18.86 34.55 -48.69
N LYS A 716 18.18 33.43 -48.78
CA LYS A 716 18.41 32.44 -49.85
C LYS A 716 18.08 33.03 -51.20
N PHE A 717 16.97 33.74 -51.29
CA PHE A 717 16.56 34.40 -52.55
C PHE A 717 17.56 35.49 -52.97
N SER A 718 18.03 36.36 -52.03
CA SER A 718 19.07 37.38 -52.28
C SER A 718 20.36 36.77 -52.81
N LYS A 719 20.86 35.69 -52.17
CA LYS A 719 22.05 34.96 -52.63
C LYS A 719 21.90 34.36 -54.02
N LEU A 720 20.74 33.74 -54.28
CA LEU A 720 20.45 33.14 -55.59
C LEU A 720 20.37 34.24 -56.69
N ILE A 721 19.92 35.44 -56.37
CA ILE A 721 19.89 36.54 -57.33
C ILE A 721 21.31 37.08 -57.51
N GLU A 722 22.10 37.28 -56.49
CA GLU A 722 23.50 37.75 -56.54
C GLU A 722 24.38 36.79 -57.37
N GLU A 723 24.12 35.49 -57.33
CA GLU A 723 24.81 34.44 -58.09
C GLU A 723 24.43 34.39 -59.58
N ASN A 724 23.24 34.86 -59.97
CA ASN A 724 22.71 34.63 -61.34
C ASN A 724 22.42 35.88 -62.15
N PHE A 725 22.54 37.09 -61.58
CA PHE A 725 22.24 38.35 -62.25
C PHE A 725 23.36 39.39 -62.06
N ASP A 726 23.53 40.29 -63.03
CA ASP A 726 24.54 41.35 -63.06
C ASP A 726 24.16 42.50 -62.12
N GLU A 727 25.13 43.36 -61.68
CA GLU A 727 24.94 44.49 -60.79
C GLU A 727 23.86 45.48 -61.29
N GLN A 728 23.70 45.68 -62.58
CA GLN A 728 22.67 46.55 -63.17
C GLN A 728 21.25 45.93 -63.04
N GLU A 729 21.17 44.63 -63.17
CA GLU A 729 19.91 43.87 -63.01
C GLU A 729 19.50 43.75 -61.53
N LEU A 730 20.49 43.66 -60.62
CA LEU A 730 20.26 43.68 -59.17
C LEU A 730 19.60 44.98 -58.72
N THR A 731 19.99 46.13 -59.29
CA THR A 731 19.34 47.43 -58.95
C THR A 731 17.90 47.48 -59.44
N VAL A 732 17.56 46.85 -60.56
CA VAL A 732 16.19 46.75 -61.08
C VAL A 732 15.35 45.81 -60.26
N ILE A 733 15.88 44.73 -59.74
CA ILE A 733 15.17 43.77 -58.88
C ILE A 733 14.86 44.39 -57.53
N GLY A 734 15.80 45.24 -56.98
CA GLY A 734 15.53 46.06 -55.76
C GLY A 734 15.29 45.20 -54.52
N CYS A 735 16.11 44.17 -54.30
CA CYS A 735 16.02 43.40 -53.03
C CYS A 735 16.33 44.29 -51.83
N SER A 736 15.40 44.37 -50.93
CA SER A 736 15.58 45.14 -49.67
C SER A 736 16.71 44.56 -48.83
N ASN A 737 17.54 45.38 -48.21
CA ASN A 737 18.59 44.94 -47.30
C ASN A 737 17.99 44.12 -46.17
N MET A 738 18.66 43.04 -45.77
CA MET A 738 18.23 42.13 -44.70
C MET A 738 17.97 42.82 -43.36
N GLU A 739 18.75 43.86 -43.07
CA GLU A 739 18.57 44.67 -41.86
C GLU A 739 17.26 45.46 -41.88
N VAL A 740 16.89 46.07 -43.01
CA VAL A 740 15.63 46.78 -43.19
C VAL A 740 14.45 45.83 -43.08
N LEU A 741 14.56 44.63 -43.62
CA LEU A 741 13.56 43.56 -43.49
C LEU A 741 13.41 43.13 -42.05
N ALA A 742 14.50 42.90 -41.33
CA ALA A 742 14.47 42.51 -39.92
C ALA A 742 13.84 43.65 -39.04
N VAL A 743 14.12 44.93 -39.34
CA VAL A 743 13.52 46.07 -38.65
C VAL A 743 12.04 46.20 -39.00
N THR A 744 11.64 46.02 -40.27
CA THR A 744 10.22 46.07 -40.67
C THR A 744 9.42 44.95 -40.03
N LEU A 745 9.96 43.73 -39.94
CA LEU A 745 9.31 42.62 -39.24
C LEU A 745 9.19 42.88 -37.72
N SER A 746 10.21 43.55 -37.14
CA SER A 746 10.17 43.92 -35.72
C SER A 746 9.15 45.05 -35.47
N SER A 747 9.09 46.05 -36.36
CA SER A 747 8.12 47.14 -36.23
C SER A 747 6.67 46.69 -36.39
N LEU A 748 6.41 45.74 -37.28
CA LEU A 748 5.10 45.09 -37.41
C LEU A 748 4.70 44.29 -36.17
N SER A 749 5.68 43.78 -35.40
CA SER A 749 5.42 43.04 -34.16
C SER A 749 5.18 43.95 -32.95
N ILE A 750 5.61 45.20 -32.98
CA ILE A 750 5.52 46.18 -31.87
C ILE A 750 4.27 47.02 -31.97
N ALA A 751 3.53 46.98 -33.09
CA ALA A 751 2.42 47.86 -33.40
C ALA A 751 1.11 47.55 -32.61
N LYS A 752 1.18 46.96 -31.43
CA LYS A 752 0.07 46.95 -30.46
C LYS A 752 0.52 47.12 -29.03
#